data_f3829e13f858c84fe6f4e9308f201874
#
_entry.id   f3829e13f858c84fe6f4e9308f201874
#
_cell.length_a   1.000
_cell.length_b   1.000
_cell.length_c   1.000
_cell.angle_alpha   90.00
_cell.angle_beta   90.00
_cell.angle_gamma   90.00
#
_symmetry.space_group_name_H-M   'P 1'
#
loop_
_entity.id
_entity.type
_entity.pdbx_description
1 polymer ?
#
loop_
_entity_poly.entity_id
_entity_poly.type
_entity_poly.pdbx_seq_one_letter_code
_entity_poly.pdbx_strand_id
1 'polypeptide(L)'
;MENKEIMDDEIVPIEGQVELQETGDSDTDSEIGFADLGLDDATLAAVEKKGFKVPSPIQVLAIPRLLNGDANIIARARTGTGKTAAFGLPIIQKVRGQTGCVKALVLEPTRELAIQTCTEFQSFTDGKNPRTCVLYGGASYSTQIKDLKRGVEVVVGTPGRIQDHLERGTLDISKIDYFILDEGDQMLDMGFVEDIEAIFKQANPDARILLFSATMPEPILKIASQFMGDYEIVEEEGVVDEPLLIDQKFWVVRESDKIEALVRMIDYADDFYGIVFTQTKNDADHVTKALDEKGYDVAALHGDIAQAQREKIITRFRSKKTKILVATDVAARGIDINGLTYVVNFSLPFDGATYVHRIGRTGRAGSKGVAVTFVAPQDTRKLGYLRRAVAKASKGEMKEEEIPSVEAVIARKKKRLFSELKQKLGLAVEDVAESENQENMAADNSEIEESVQSVSETLEQAAPESTLISVAEQFTAMADELCQNNEAKDVLAAVLSVLYNDKLDKSRYGKIQSHGKMADQVRLYIQVGRRDGYNPKGIADYFSKMLHIPGRMVDRIDISSNFSLVSLPKDAARKALELAKKNQNVPHMHVDVKEGGFGGDDFGVKRGGRGGHGGRSRGHGDGGFGRSNSGRGFGGGRERDRKERGSFDKKHGRPNVHTPTERTPRTGSAGLYKQKKSGKAERF
;
A
#
# COMPACT_ATOMS: atom_id res chain seq x y z
N MET A 1 50.72 -23.93 -24.60
CA MET A 1 49.33 -24.28 -24.17
C MET A 1 48.78 -23.03 -23.57
N GLU A 2 47.97 -22.38 -24.37
CA GLU A 2 47.56 -21.01 -24.28
C GLU A 2 46.45 -20.81 -23.27
N ASN A 3 46.66 -19.86 -22.35
CA ASN A 3 45.62 -19.29 -21.48
C ASN A 3 44.76 -18.37 -22.35
N LYS A 4 43.47 -18.64 -22.43
CA LYS A 4 42.47 -17.75 -22.97
C LYS A 4 41.92 -16.90 -21.81
N GLU A 5 42.31 -15.63 -21.82
CA GLU A 5 41.70 -14.56 -21.05
C GLU A 5 40.26 -14.36 -21.57
N ILE A 6 39.33 -14.38 -20.67
CA ILE A 6 37.93 -14.00 -20.91
C ILE A 6 37.91 -12.48 -20.79
N MET A 7 37.72 -11.80 -21.91
CA MET A 7 37.45 -10.37 -21.94
C MET A 7 36.04 -10.10 -21.42
N ASP A 8 35.93 -9.26 -20.44
CA ASP A 8 34.70 -8.63 -20.00
C ASP A 8 34.22 -7.69 -21.11
N ASP A 9 33.12 -8.04 -21.78
CA ASP A 9 32.43 -7.14 -22.71
C ASP A 9 31.65 -6.11 -21.86
N GLU A 10 32.17 -4.90 -21.82
CA GLU A 10 31.48 -3.71 -21.36
C GLU A 10 30.28 -3.44 -22.29
N ILE A 11 29.08 -3.57 -21.76
CA ILE A 11 27.85 -3.16 -22.42
C ILE A 11 27.80 -1.63 -22.40
N VAL A 12 28.11 -1.03 -23.55
CA VAL A 12 27.98 0.40 -23.78
C VAL A 12 26.51 0.72 -24.09
N PRO A 13 25.86 1.59 -23.35
CA PRO A 13 24.53 2.08 -23.73
C PRO A 13 24.68 2.97 -24.98
N ILE A 14 23.91 2.68 -26.00
CA ILE A 14 23.81 3.57 -27.16
C ILE A 14 22.87 4.73 -26.73
N GLU A 15 23.48 5.84 -26.33
CA GLU A 15 22.78 7.13 -26.22
C GLU A 15 22.49 7.66 -27.63
N GLY A 16 21.33 7.34 -28.13
CA GLY A 16 20.78 7.96 -29.32
C GLY A 16 20.20 9.32 -29.01
N GLN A 17 21.02 10.35 -28.95
CA GLN A 17 20.54 11.73 -28.99
C GLN A 17 20.00 11.99 -30.41
N VAL A 18 18.69 12.11 -30.52
CA VAL A 18 18.06 12.72 -31.70
C VAL A 18 18.19 14.23 -31.50
N GLU A 19 19.16 14.84 -32.19
CA GLU A 19 19.23 16.30 -32.36
C GLU A 19 17.96 16.78 -33.08
N LEU A 20 17.05 17.37 -32.33
CA LEU A 20 16.01 18.24 -32.86
C LEU A 20 16.74 19.50 -33.37
N GLN A 21 16.78 19.69 -34.69
CA GLN A 21 17.23 20.93 -35.30
C GLN A 21 16.33 22.07 -34.77
N GLU A 22 16.92 22.92 -33.96
CA GLU A 22 16.33 24.21 -33.58
C GLU A 22 16.23 25.09 -34.85
N THR A 23 15.05 25.11 -35.46
CA THR A 23 14.65 26.25 -36.28
C THR A 23 14.01 27.28 -35.37
N GLY A 24 14.76 28.34 -35.09
CA GLY A 24 14.24 29.47 -34.32
C GLY A 24 13.02 30.09 -34.99
N ASP A 25 11.97 30.24 -34.25
CA ASP A 25 11.22 31.51 -33.99
C ASP A 25 10.06 31.28 -33.04
N SER A 26 10.00 32.19 -32.05
CA SER A 26 8.85 32.70 -31.29
C SER A 26 7.91 31.74 -30.53
N ASP A 27 8.03 31.80 -29.21
CA ASP A 27 6.95 31.80 -28.18
C ASP A 27 5.56 31.33 -28.63
N THR A 28 5.32 30.05 -28.50
CA THR A 28 4.09 29.43 -28.00
C THR A 28 4.47 28.01 -27.53
N ASP A 29 4.41 27.74 -26.24
CA ASP A 29 4.33 26.37 -25.69
C ASP A 29 3.05 25.70 -26.24
N SER A 30 3.13 25.16 -27.44
CA SER A 30 2.04 24.35 -27.99
C SER A 30 2.08 22.99 -27.27
N GLU A 31 1.17 22.81 -26.30
CA GLU A 31 0.97 21.52 -25.65
C GLU A 31 0.77 20.44 -26.73
N ILE A 32 1.62 19.42 -26.74
CA ILE A 32 1.54 18.27 -27.66
C ILE A 32 0.18 17.59 -27.47
N GLY A 33 -0.63 17.51 -28.51
CA GLY A 33 -1.93 16.86 -28.53
C GLY A 33 -1.85 15.40 -28.98
N PHE A 34 -2.92 14.62 -28.79
CA PHE A 34 -3.00 13.25 -29.30
C PHE A 34 -2.91 13.16 -30.85
N ALA A 35 -3.31 14.21 -31.56
CA ALA A 35 -3.20 14.27 -33.02
C ALA A 35 -1.72 14.28 -33.50
N ASP A 36 -0.83 14.82 -32.67
CA ASP A 36 0.58 14.95 -33.01
C ASP A 36 1.36 13.62 -32.82
N LEU A 37 0.72 12.62 -32.18
CA LEU A 37 1.34 11.32 -31.87
C LEU A 37 1.25 10.29 -33.01
N GLY A 38 0.63 10.64 -34.16
CA GLY A 38 0.53 9.75 -35.32
C GLY A 38 -0.63 8.75 -35.25
N LEU A 39 -1.63 9.01 -34.38
CA LEU A 39 -2.84 8.21 -34.30
C LEU A 39 -3.75 8.51 -35.50
N ASP A 40 -4.44 7.46 -36.02
CA ASP A 40 -5.41 7.58 -37.11
C ASP A 40 -6.76 8.18 -36.61
N ASP A 41 -7.60 8.67 -37.55
CA ASP A 41 -8.85 9.33 -37.24
C ASP A 41 -9.79 8.47 -36.36
N ALA A 42 -9.80 7.16 -36.59
CA ALA A 42 -10.65 6.25 -35.85
C ALA A 42 -10.17 6.08 -34.38
N THR A 43 -8.86 6.10 -34.16
CA THR A 43 -8.26 6.05 -32.82
C THR A 43 -8.41 7.39 -32.11
N LEU A 44 -8.23 8.52 -32.84
CA LEU A 44 -8.46 9.86 -32.31
C LEU A 44 -9.93 10.07 -31.87
N ALA A 45 -10.89 9.58 -32.65
CA ALA A 45 -12.30 9.61 -32.26
C ALA A 45 -12.58 8.80 -30.96
N ALA A 46 -11.86 7.68 -30.76
CA ALA A 46 -11.97 6.91 -29.51
C ALA A 46 -11.36 7.64 -28.31
N VAL A 47 -10.23 8.34 -28.51
CA VAL A 47 -9.59 9.19 -27.51
C VAL A 47 -10.51 10.33 -27.08
N GLU A 48 -11.12 11.03 -28.06
CA GLU A 48 -12.06 12.11 -27.82
C GLU A 48 -13.33 11.64 -27.06
N LYS A 49 -13.88 10.50 -27.49
CA LYS A 49 -15.05 9.87 -26.83
C LYS A 49 -14.75 9.54 -25.36
N LYS A 50 -13.50 9.19 -25.02
CA LYS A 50 -13.04 8.95 -23.65
C LYS A 50 -12.87 10.23 -22.84
N GLY A 51 -12.84 11.39 -23.49
CA GLY A 51 -12.59 12.67 -22.86
C GLY A 51 -11.12 12.90 -22.52
N PHE A 52 -10.21 12.18 -23.15
CA PHE A 52 -8.76 12.42 -23.01
C PHE A 52 -8.42 13.70 -23.79
N LYS A 53 -7.91 14.71 -23.09
CA LYS A 53 -7.61 16.03 -23.67
C LYS A 53 -6.13 16.19 -23.99
N VAL A 54 -5.28 15.85 -23.05
CA VAL A 54 -3.83 15.98 -23.14
C VAL A 54 -3.19 14.63 -22.90
N PRO A 55 -2.26 14.19 -23.76
CA PRO A 55 -1.53 12.95 -23.56
C PRO A 55 -0.59 13.06 -22.35
N SER A 56 -0.48 11.98 -21.60
CA SER A 56 0.50 11.91 -20.51
C SER A 56 1.92 11.76 -21.06
N PRO A 57 2.97 12.12 -20.28
CA PRO A 57 4.35 12.01 -20.75
C PRO A 57 4.72 10.63 -21.28
N ILE A 58 4.31 9.55 -20.62
CA ILE A 58 4.56 8.19 -21.11
C ILE A 58 3.83 7.90 -22.42
N GLN A 59 2.67 8.50 -22.68
CA GLN A 59 1.93 8.36 -23.92
C GLN A 59 2.66 9.11 -25.07
N VAL A 60 3.15 10.31 -24.80
CA VAL A 60 3.96 11.09 -25.76
C VAL A 60 5.22 10.31 -26.19
N LEU A 61 5.85 9.65 -25.24
CA LEU A 61 7.08 8.90 -25.50
C LEU A 61 6.82 7.55 -26.20
N ALA A 62 5.81 6.80 -25.76
CA ALA A 62 5.59 5.43 -26.22
C ALA A 62 4.78 5.32 -27.51
N ILE A 63 3.72 6.11 -27.69
CA ILE A 63 2.82 5.98 -28.86
C ILE A 63 3.54 6.13 -30.19
N PRO A 64 4.35 7.19 -30.45
CA PRO A 64 5.05 7.34 -31.73
C PRO A 64 6.06 6.22 -31.98
N ARG A 65 6.76 5.74 -30.93
CA ARG A 65 7.71 4.63 -31.03
C ARG A 65 7.03 3.31 -31.39
N LEU A 66 5.82 3.08 -30.82
CA LEU A 66 5.03 1.89 -31.12
C LEU A 66 4.42 1.93 -32.52
N LEU A 67 4.10 3.12 -33.05
CA LEU A 67 3.56 3.27 -34.39
C LEU A 67 4.63 3.21 -35.47
N ASN A 68 5.80 3.80 -35.26
CA ASN A 68 6.79 4.03 -36.30
C ASN A 68 8.06 3.16 -36.19
N GLY A 69 8.34 2.60 -35.02
CA GLY A 69 9.51 1.75 -34.78
C GLY A 69 9.18 0.27 -34.70
N ASP A 70 10.19 -0.57 -34.78
CA ASP A 70 10.09 -2.03 -34.68
C ASP A 70 10.82 -2.61 -33.44
N ALA A 71 11.63 -1.79 -32.75
CA ALA A 71 12.38 -2.22 -31.57
C ALA A 71 11.46 -2.64 -30.42
N ASN A 72 11.89 -3.61 -29.63
CA ASN A 72 11.25 -3.95 -28.37
C ASN A 72 11.35 -2.76 -27.41
N ILE A 73 10.39 -2.60 -26.51
CA ILE A 73 10.31 -1.45 -25.61
C ILE A 73 10.19 -1.89 -24.16
N ILE A 74 11.01 -1.31 -23.32
CA ILE A 74 10.82 -1.30 -21.87
C ILE A 74 10.36 0.09 -21.45
N ALA A 75 9.11 0.22 -21.03
CA ALA A 75 8.53 1.49 -20.60
C ALA A 75 8.45 1.54 -19.07
N ARG A 76 9.20 2.47 -18.47
CA ARG A 76 9.17 2.74 -17.04
C ARG A 76 8.23 3.89 -16.74
N ALA A 77 7.09 3.58 -16.12
CA ALA A 77 6.10 4.57 -15.75
C ALA A 77 5.32 4.14 -14.50
N ARG A 78 4.94 5.10 -13.65
CA ARG A 78 4.15 4.86 -12.43
C ARG A 78 2.77 4.30 -12.75
N THR A 79 2.14 3.62 -11.78
CA THR A 79 0.73 3.23 -11.90
C THR A 79 -0.17 4.47 -11.96
N GLY A 80 -1.15 4.45 -12.87
CA GLY A 80 -2.09 5.56 -13.03
C GLY A 80 -1.64 6.68 -13.96
N THR A 81 -0.51 6.57 -14.65
CA THR A 81 -0.03 7.54 -15.65
C THR A 81 -0.57 7.30 -17.06
N GLY A 82 -1.52 6.38 -17.24
CA GLY A 82 -2.11 6.08 -18.55
C GLY A 82 -1.33 5.08 -19.40
N LYS A 83 -0.52 4.20 -18.80
CA LYS A 83 0.23 3.11 -19.48
C LYS A 83 -0.65 2.30 -20.43
N THR A 84 -1.83 1.88 -19.98
CA THR A 84 -2.75 1.05 -20.80
C THR A 84 -3.12 1.73 -22.12
N ALA A 85 -3.36 3.05 -22.11
CA ALA A 85 -3.61 3.79 -23.34
C ALA A 85 -2.32 3.97 -24.16
N ALA A 86 -1.15 4.11 -23.51
CA ALA A 86 0.12 4.27 -24.19
C ALA A 86 0.48 3.08 -25.10
N PHE A 87 0.16 1.84 -24.68
CA PHE A 87 0.32 0.67 -25.57
C PHE A 87 -0.96 0.28 -26.28
N GLY A 88 -2.12 0.46 -25.69
CA GLY A 88 -3.40 0.01 -26.23
C GLY A 88 -3.82 0.73 -27.50
N LEU A 89 -3.68 2.07 -27.55
CA LEU A 89 -4.06 2.85 -28.73
C LEU A 89 -3.26 2.45 -29.97
N PRO A 90 -1.91 2.42 -29.95
CA PRO A 90 -1.13 2.03 -31.11
C PRO A 90 -1.33 0.56 -31.52
N ILE A 91 -1.48 -0.36 -30.55
CA ILE A 91 -1.74 -1.77 -30.85
C ILE A 91 -3.09 -1.94 -31.55
N ILE A 92 -4.13 -1.30 -31.06
CA ILE A 92 -5.46 -1.34 -31.69
C ILE A 92 -5.40 -0.80 -33.11
N GLN A 93 -4.70 0.31 -33.35
CA GLN A 93 -4.53 0.85 -34.69
C GLN A 93 -3.79 -0.13 -35.61
N LYS A 94 -2.69 -0.74 -35.16
CA LYS A 94 -1.89 -1.69 -35.92
C LYS A 94 -2.60 -3.00 -36.23
N VAL A 95 -3.41 -3.49 -35.29
CA VAL A 95 -4.14 -4.77 -35.41
C VAL A 95 -5.48 -4.61 -36.12
N ARG A 96 -5.98 -3.38 -36.28
CA ARG A 96 -7.26 -3.08 -36.95
C ARG A 96 -7.26 -3.63 -38.37
N GLY A 97 -8.34 -4.33 -38.74
CA GLY A 97 -8.50 -4.99 -40.06
C GLY A 97 -7.85 -6.36 -40.17
N GLN A 98 -7.00 -6.76 -39.24
CA GLN A 98 -6.46 -8.11 -39.17
C GLN A 98 -7.49 -9.03 -38.51
N THR A 99 -7.80 -10.16 -39.13
CA THR A 99 -8.79 -11.10 -38.63
C THR A 99 -8.30 -12.54 -38.71
N GLY A 100 -8.90 -13.42 -37.93
CA GLY A 100 -8.71 -14.87 -38.04
C GLY A 100 -7.65 -15.49 -37.11
N CYS A 101 -6.85 -14.71 -36.43
CA CYS A 101 -5.91 -15.21 -35.41
C CYS A 101 -5.66 -14.13 -34.35
N VAL A 102 -5.13 -14.55 -33.21
CA VAL A 102 -4.68 -13.64 -32.15
C VAL A 102 -3.42 -12.90 -32.64
N LYS A 103 -3.41 -11.58 -32.52
CA LYS A 103 -2.35 -10.68 -32.96
C LYS A 103 -1.62 -10.01 -31.81
N ALA A 104 -2.30 -9.81 -30.68
CA ALA A 104 -1.68 -9.27 -29.49
C ALA A 104 -2.06 -10.08 -28.25
N LEU A 105 -1.08 -10.36 -27.40
CA LEU A 105 -1.24 -10.95 -26.09
C LEU A 105 -0.76 -9.96 -25.03
N VAL A 106 -1.64 -9.64 -24.08
CA VAL A 106 -1.33 -8.82 -22.91
C VAL A 106 -1.36 -9.70 -21.67
N LEU A 107 -0.26 -9.79 -20.96
CA LEU A 107 -0.18 -10.46 -19.66
C LEU A 107 -0.33 -9.46 -18.53
N GLU A 108 -1.17 -9.79 -17.57
CA GLU A 108 -1.49 -9.00 -16.39
C GLU A 108 -1.29 -9.83 -15.13
N PRO A 109 -0.75 -9.25 -14.02
CA PRO A 109 -0.49 -10.00 -12.80
C PRO A 109 -1.77 -10.46 -12.08
N THR A 110 -2.89 -9.73 -12.26
CA THR A 110 -4.13 -9.99 -11.55
C THR A 110 -5.33 -10.05 -12.48
N ARG A 111 -6.39 -10.74 -12.00
CA ARG A 111 -7.66 -10.88 -12.74
C ARG A 111 -8.32 -9.52 -12.97
N GLU A 112 -8.24 -8.67 -11.97
CA GLU A 112 -8.85 -7.35 -11.95
C GLU A 112 -8.20 -6.43 -13.00
N LEU A 113 -6.86 -6.44 -13.09
CA LEU A 113 -6.13 -5.71 -14.14
C LEU A 113 -6.46 -6.28 -15.51
N ALA A 114 -6.46 -7.59 -15.68
CA ALA A 114 -6.82 -8.21 -16.96
C ALA A 114 -8.22 -7.81 -17.44
N ILE A 115 -9.21 -7.78 -16.53
CA ILE A 115 -10.56 -7.32 -16.84
C ILE A 115 -10.57 -5.84 -17.20
N GLN A 116 -9.83 -5.03 -16.45
CA GLN A 116 -9.74 -3.58 -16.66
C GLN A 116 -9.09 -3.27 -18.01
N THR A 117 -7.94 -3.84 -18.29
CA THR A 117 -7.22 -3.68 -19.57
C THR A 117 -8.07 -4.14 -20.74
N CYS A 118 -8.75 -5.30 -20.63
CA CYS A 118 -9.69 -5.76 -21.65
C CYS A 118 -10.84 -4.77 -21.89
N THR A 119 -11.43 -4.23 -20.82
CA THR A 119 -12.51 -3.23 -20.91
C THR A 119 -12.01 -1.95 -21.55
N GLU A 120 -10.80 -1.55 -21.23
CA GLU A 120 -10.15 -0.38 -21.81
C GLU A 120 -9.95 -0.55 -23.32
N PHE A 121 -9.39 -1.67 -23.78
CA PHE A 121 -9.26 -2.01 -25.20
C PHE A 121 -10.61 -2.02 -25.91
N GLN A 122 -11.63 -2.65 -25.32
CA GLN A 122 -12.98 -2.66 -25.89
C GLN A 122 -13.57 -1.27 -26.03
N SER A 123 -13.25 -0.36 -25.14
CA SER A 123 -13.73 1.02 -25.20
C SER A 123 -13.08 1.84 -26.32
N PHE A 124 -11.86 1.49 -26.72
CA PHE A 124 -11.16 2.12 -27.85
C PHE A 124 -11.65 1.61 -29.21
N THR A 125 -12.35 0.46 -29.25
CA THR A 125 -12.83 -0.18 -30.48
C THR A 125 -14.34 -0.15 -30.66
N ASP A 126 -15.10 0.41 -29.71
CA ASP A 126 -16.56 0.28 -29.63
C ASP A 126 -17.05 -1.20 -29.69
N GLY A 127 -16.21 -2.14 -29.23
CA GLY A 127 -16.50 -3.57 -29.26
C GLY A 127 -16.47 -4.21 -30.66
N LYS A 128 -15.93 -3.48 -31.66
CA LYS A 128 -15.75 -3.95 -33.03
C LYS A 128 -14.37 -4.59 -33.21
N ASN A 129 -13.79 -4.47 -34.41
CA ASN A 129 -12.45 -4.97 -34.68
C ASN A 129 -11.35 -3.93 -34.30
N PRO A 130 -10.29 -4.34 -33.61
CA PRO A 130 -10.02 -5.69 -33.10
C PRO A 130 -10.90 -6.10 -31.91
N ARG A 131 -11.36 -7.36 -31.92
CA ARG A 131 -12.11 -7.94 -30.80
C ARG A 131 -11.15 -8.36 -29.71
N THR A 132 -11.49 -8.02 -28.48
CA THR A 132 -10.67 -8.33 -27.30
C THR A 132 -11.42 -9.28 -26.39
N CYS A 133 -10.75 -10.32 -25.89
CA CYS A 133 -11.26 -11.18 -24.83
C CYS A 133 -10.32 -11.23 -23.62
N VAL A 134 -10.87 -11.58 -22.45
CA VAL A 134 -10.13 -11.71 -21.20
C VAL A 134 -10.10 -13.16 -20.72
N LEU A 135 -8.89 -13.62 -20.33
CA LEU A 135 -8.66 -14.98 -19.84
C LEU A 135 -8.03 -14.93 -18.44
N TYR A 136 -8.79 -15.34 -17.41
CA TYR A 136 -8.31 -15.32 -16.03
C TYR A 136 -8.84 -16.50 -15.21
N GLY A 137 -8.14 -16.87 -14.17
CA GLY A 137 -8.48 -17.96 -13.27
C GLY A 137 -9.73 -17.67 -12.44
N GLY A 138 -10.55 -18.70 -12.16
CA GLY A 138 -11.79 -18.58 -11.39
C GLY A 138 -13.04 -18.26 -12.23
N ALA A 139 -12.88 -17.85 -13.49
CA ALA A 139 -13.99 -17.77 -14.44
C ALA A 139 -14.22 -19.09 -15.17
N SER A 140 -15.43 -19.24 -15.77
CA SER A 140 -15.82 -20.45 -16.50
C SER A 140 -14.98 -20.64 -17.77
N TYR A 141 -14.35 -21.80 -17.92
CA TYR A 141 -13.66 -22.19 -19.15
C TYR A 141 -14.57 -22.19 -20.38
N SER A 142 -15.82 -22.64 -20.23
CA SER A 142 -16.77 -22.73 -21.36
C SER A 142 -17.04 -21.36 -21.98
N THR A 143 -17.12 -20.30 -21.18
CA THR A 143 -17.30 -18.95 -21.66
C THR A 143 -16.05 -18.46 -22.40
N GLN A 144 -14.88 -18.62 -21.80
CA GLN A 144 -13.61 -18.20 -22.39
C GLN A 144 -13.32 -18.94 -23.72
N ILE A 145 -13.54 -20.26 -23.76
CA ILE A 145 -13.41 -21.05 -24.99
C ILE A 145 -14.41 -20.61 -26.08
N LYS A 146 -15.64 -20.24 -25.68
CA LYS A 146 -16.64 -19.73 -26.63
C LYS A 146 -16.18 -18.39 -27.22
N ASP A 147 -15.61 -17.51 -26.43
CA ASP A 147 -15.14 -16.21 -26.90
C ASP A 147 -13.92 -16.37 -27.82
N LEU A 148 -12.96 -17.24 -27.49
CA LEU A 148 -11.83 -17.57 -28.36
C LEU A 148 -12.28 -18.16 -29.71
N LYS A 149 -13.27 -19.09 -29.69
CA LYS A 149 -13.85 -19.69 -30.93
C LYS A 149 -14.60 -18.71 -31.82
N ARG A 150 -15.09 -17.61 -31.27
CA ARG A 150 -15.73 -16.54 -32.09
C ARG A 150 -14.70 -15.75 -32.89
N GLY A 151 -13.43 -15.97 -32.61
CA GLY A 151 -12.31 -15.24 -33.16
C GLY A 151 -12.08 -13.92 -32.42
N VAL A 152 -10.87 -13.73 -31.94
CA VAL A 152 -10.41 -12.52 -31.25
C VAL A 152 -9.01 -12.19 -31.73
N GLU A 153 -8.74 -10.93 -31.88
CA GLU A 153 -7.45 -10.42 -32.34
C GLU A 153 -6.55 -10.01 -31.17
N VAL A 154 -7.15 -9.65 -30.01
CA VAL A 154 -6.41 -9.29 -28.79
C VAL A 154 -6.86 -10.19 -27.63
N VAL A 155 -5.90 -10.77 -26.95
CA VAL A 155 -6.11 -11.56 -25.72
C VAL A 155 -5.43 -10.85 -24.56
N VAL A 156 -6.18 -10.60 -23.51
CA VAL A 156 -5.65 -10.10 -22.24
C VAL A 156 -5.82 -11.19 -21.18
N GLY A 157 -4.81 -11.49 -20.38
CA GLY A 157 -5.00 -12.55 -19.40
C GLY A 157 -3.94 -12.64 -18.31
N THR A 158 -4.22 -13.48 -17.31
CA THR A 158 -3.25 -13.80 -16.26
C THR A 158 -2.39 -15.00 -16.67
N PRO A 159 -1.07 -15.03 -16.33
CA PRO A 159 -0.13 -16.03 -16.84
C PRO A 159 -0.64 -17.46 -16.70
N GLY A 160 -0.99 -17.94 -15.52
CA GLY A 160 -1.43 -19.33 -15.34
C GLY A 160 -2.67 -19.71 -16.12
N ARG A 161 -3.65 -18.80 -16.40
CA ARG A 161 -4.81 -19.11 -17.23
C ARG A 161 -4.49 -19.10 -18.73
N ILE A 162 -3.58 -18.23 -19.16
CA ILE A 162 -3.05 -18.25 -20.53
C ILE A 162 -2.37 -19.60 -20.79
N GLN A 163 -1.50 -20.02 -19.88
CA GLN A 163 -0.82 -21.32 -19.97
C GLN A 163 -1.83 -22.50 -20.03
N ASP A 164 -2.84 -22.51 -19.16
CA ASP A 164 -3.95 -23.50 -19.20
C ASP A 164 -4.63 -23.60 -20.59
N HIS A 165 -4.85 -22.47 -21.27
CA HIS A 165 -5.47 -22.44 -22.60
C HIS A 165 -4.50 -22.88 -23.70
N LEU A 166 -3.21 -22.56 -23.58
CA LEU A 166 -2.15 -23.05 -24.47
C LEU A 166 -1.98 -24.57 -24.39
N GLU A 167 -1.87 -25.10 -23.18
CA GLU A 167 -1.76 -26.55 -22.93
C GLU A 167 -2.98 -27.33 -23.46
N ARG A 168 -4.16 -26.73 -23.41
CA ARG A 168 -5.39 -27.32 -23.95
C ARG A 168 -5.55 -27.14 -25.46
N GLY A 169 -4.64 -26.43 -26.12
CA GLY A 169 -4.75 -26.12 -27.55
C GLY A 169 -5.98 -25.26 -27.90
N THR A 170 -6.55 -24.52 -26.93
CA THR A 170 -7.70 -23.65 -27.14
C THR A 170 -7.32 -22.21 -27.43
N LEU A 171 -6.05 -21.84 -27.21
CA LEU A 171 -5.42 -20.59 -27.57
C LEU A 171 -4.17 -20.92 -28.42
N ASP A 172 -3.99 -20.20 -29.51
CA ASP A 172 -2.79 -20.25 -30.35
C ASP A 172 -2.20 -18.85 -30.43
N ILE A 173 -0.95 -18.70 -30.00
CA ILE A 173 -0.18 -17.45 -29.98
C ILE A 173 1.01 -17.50 -30.93
N SER A 174 1.12 -18.53 -31.78
CA SER A 174 2.23 -18.70 -32.72
C SER A 174 2.28 -17.63 -33.84
N LYS A 175 1.23 -16.80 -33.95
CA LYS A 175 1.08 -15.76 -34.98
C LYS A 175 0.84 -14.37 -34.41
N ILE A 176 1.14 -14.14 -33.13
CA ILE A 176 1.03 -12.81 -32.54
C ILE A 176 2.11 -11.89 -33.09
N ASP A 177 1.75 -10.63 -33.25
CA ASP A 177 2.68 -9.57 -33.65
C ASP A 177 3.21 -8.80 -32.42
N TYR A 178 2.45 -8.85 -31.29
CA TYR A 178 2.78 -8.14 -30.06
C TYR A 178 2.62 -9.03 -28.83
N PHE A 179 3.65 -9.02 -27.99
CA PHE A 179 3.66 -9.64 -26.67
C PHE A 179 3.87 -8.57 -25.60
N ILE A 180 2.88 -8.33 -24.76
CA ILE A 180 2.90 -7.24 -23.81
C ILE A 180 2.91 -7.80 -22.38
N LEU A 181 3.83 -7.29 -21.54
CA LEU A 181 3.88 -7.51 -20.10
C LEU A 181 3.53 -6.19 -19.42
N ASP A 182 2.36 -6.08 -18.79
CA ASP A 182 2.02 -4.91 -17.96
C ASP A 182 2.19 -5.23 -16.48
N GLU A 183 2.63 -4.25 -15.70
CA GLU A 183 2.98 -4.40 -14.28
C GLU A 183 3.99 -5.57 -14.05
N GLY A 184 5.05 -5.61 -14.88
CA GLY A 184 6.03 -6.69 -14.89
C GLY A 184 6.69 -6.95 -13.54
N ASP A 185 7.01 -5.90 -12.77
CA ASP A 185 7.54 -6.00 -11.41
C ASP A 185 6.57 -6.73 -10.46
N GLN A 186 5.26 -6.50 -10.57
CA GLN A 186 4.28 -7.22 -9.78
C GLN A 186 4.17 -8.70 -10.18
N MET A 187 4.30 -9.03 -11.47
CA MET A 187 4.31 -10.43 -11.91
C MET A 187 5.49 -11.20 -11.32
N LEU A 188 6.66 -10.57 -11.24
CA LEU A 188 7.83 -11.17 -10.57
C LEU A 188 7.61 -11.38 -9.08
N ASP A 189 7.10 -10.36 -8.39
CA ASP A 189 6.77 -10.47 -6.96
C ASP A 189 5.77 -11.59 -6.65
N MET A 190 4.91 -11.92 -7.62
CA MET A 190 3.94 -13.01 -7.53
C MET A 190 4.50 -14.37 -7.94
N GLY A 191 5.74 -14.44 -8.42
CA GLY A 191 6.43 -15.65 -8.78
C GLY A 191 6.07 -16.20 -10.16
N PHE A 192 5.51 -15.40 -11.07
CA PHE A 192 5.09 -15.82 -12.40
C PHE A 192 6.23 -15.91 -13.43
N VAL A 193 7.49 -15.85 -13.02
CA VAL A 193 8.63 -15.89 -13.94
C VAL A 193 8.59 -17.13 -14.84
N GLU A 194 8.44 -18.31 -14.23
CA GLU A 194 8.41 -19.60 -14.95
C GLU A 194 7.20 -19.69 -15.89
N ASP A 195 6.04 -19.19 -15.47
CA ASP A 195 4.83 -19.15 -16.31
C ASP A 195 5.04 -18.25 -17.53
N ILE A 196 5.61 -17.05 -17.34
CA ILE A 196 5.91 -16.09 -18.40
C ILE A 196 6.90 -16.72 -19.40
N GLU A 197 7.99 -17.33 -18.94
CA GLU A 197 8.95 -18.03 -19.78
C GLU A 197 8.31 -19.17 -20.59
N ALA A 198 7.42 -19.94 -19.98
CA ALA A 198 6.69 -21.02 -20.65
C ALA A 198 5.75 -20.51 -21.76
N ILE A 199 5.12 -19.35 -21.55
CA ILE A 199 4.28 -18.70 -22.54
C ILE A 199 5.14 -18.14 -23.68
N PHE A 200 6.24 -17.46 -23.40
CA PHE A 200 7.16 -16.93 -24.41
C PHE A 200 7.63 -18.01 -25.39
N LYS A 201 7.95 -19.20 -24.90
CA LYS A 201 8.43 -20.32 -25.74
C LYS A 201 7.39 -20.78 -26.77
N GLN A 202 6.12 -20.43 -26.59
CA GLN A 202 5.00 -20.79 -27.49
C GLN A 202 4.55 -19.62 -28.36
N ALA A 203 5.07 -18.42 -28.10
CA ALA A 203 4.77 -17.21 -28.85
C ALA A 203 5.53 -17.20 -30.19
N ASN A 204 5.10 -16.33 -31.11
CA ASN A 204 5.87 -16.05 -32.33
C ASN A 204 7.23 -15.46 -31.93
N PRO A 205 8.36 -16.06 -32.37
CA PRO A 205 9.69 -15.54 -32.04
C PRO A 205 9.96 -14.13 -32.60
N ASP A 206 9.25 -13.74 -33.68
CA ASP A 206 9.36 -12.42 -34.30
C ASP A 206 8.38 -11.40 -33.69
N ALA A 207 7.63 -11.77 -32.65
CA ALA A 207 6.70 -10.86 -32.00
C ALA A 207 7.44 -9.74 -31.28
N ARG A 208 6.97 -8.52 -31.45
CA ARG A 208 7.49 -7.36 -30.73
C ARG A 208 7.09 -7.43 -29.26
N ILE A 209 8.09 -7.31 -28.38
CA ILE A 209 7.90 -7.44 -26.92
C ILE A 209 7.87 -6.06 -26.29
N LEU A 210 6.81 -5.81 -25.51
CA LEU A 210 6.60 -4.56 -24.80
C LEU A 210 6.50 -4.87 -23.29
N LEU A 211 7.37 -4.27 -22.49
CA LEU A 211 7.39 -4.45 -21.05
C LEU A 211 7.09 -3.11 -20.37
N PHE A 212 5.97 -3.05 -19.67
CA PHE A 212 5.57 -1.90 -18.85
C PHE A 212 5.74 -2.22 -17.37
N SER A 213 6.47 -1.37 -16.63
CA SER A 213 6.73 -1.59 -15.21
C SER A 213 6.93 -0.26 -14.48
N ALA A 214 6.61 -0.23 -13.19
CA ALA A 214 6.89 0.93 -12.35
C ALA A 214 8.34 0.93 -11.85
N THR A 215 8.92 -0.25 -11.68
CA THR A 215 10.30 -0.45 -11.19
C THR A 215 11.05 -1.40 -12.12
N MET A 216 12.39 -1.27 -12.15
CA MET A 216 13.27 -2.11 -12.97
C MET A 216 14.23 -2.93 -12.08
N PRO A 217 13.73 -3.91 -11.32
CA PRO A 217 14.58 -4.79 -10.55
C PRO A 217 15.38 -5.73 -11.47
N GLU A 218 16.54 -6.20 -11.00
CA GLU A 218 17.43 -7.10 -11.75
C GLU A 218 16.72 -8.31 -12.43
N PRO A 219 15.71 -8.96 -11.81
CA PRO A 219 15.00 -10.04 -12.50
C PRO A 219 14.21 -9.58 -13.74
N ILE A 220 13.69 -8.35 -13.78
CA ILE A 220 13.07 -7.80 -15.00
C ILE A 220 14.10 -7.64 -16.11
N LEU A 221 15.26 -7.08 -15.78
CA LEU A 221 16.35 -6.91 -16.75
C LEU A 221 16.85 -8.27 -17.28
N LYS A 222 16.83 -9.31 -16.45
CA LYS A 222 17.13 -10.68 -16.90
C LYS A 222 16.11 -11.21 -17.91
N ILE A 223 14.80 -11.02 -17.66
CA ILE A 223 13.76 -11.39 -18.62
C ILE A 223 13.96 -10.60 -19.93
N ALA A 224 14.20 -9.30 -19.82
CA ALA A 224 14.48 -8.47 -20.99
C ALA A 224 15.68 -8.97 -21.79
N SER A 225 16.82 -9.18 -21.15
CA SER A 225 18.05 -9.66 -21.83
C SER A 225 17.89 -11.07 -22.42
N GLN A 226 17.05 -11.92 -21.84
CA GLN A 226 16.85 -13.30 -22.31
C GLN A 226 15.90 -13.38 -23.50
N PHE A 227 14.85 -12.53 -23.54
CA PHE A 227 13.76 -12.67 -24.50
C PHE A 227 13.60 -11.49 -25.47
N MET A 228 14.10 -10.30 -25.14
CA MET A 228 13.84 -9.11 -25.94
C MET A 228 14.95 -8.81 -26.96
N GLY A 229 16.15 -9.41 -26.82
CA GLY A 229 17.28 -9.03 -27.68
C GLY A 229 17.58 -7.53 -27.55
N ASP A 230 17.56 -6.81 -28.67
CA ASP A 230 17.71 -5.36 -28.70
C ASP A 230 16.41 -4.69 -28.25
N TYR A 231 16.49 -3.74 -27.33
CA TYR A 231 15.34 -3.01 -26.80
C TYR A 231 15.67 -1.55 -26.50
N GLU A 232 14.66 -0.70 -26.59
CA GLU A 232 14.71 0.69 -26.14
C GLU A 232 14.13 0.83 -24.73
N ILE A 233 14.78 1.64 -23.89
CA ILE A 233 14.23 2.04 -22.60
C ILE A 233 13.53 3.39 -22.77
N VAL A 234 12.25 3.42 -22.45
CA VAL A 234 11.43 4.63 -22.45
C VAL A 234 11.11 4.98 -21.00
N GLU A 235 11.67 6.06 -20.53
CA GLU A 235 11.53 6.53 -19.17
C GLU A 235 11.08 7.99 -19.18
N GLU A 236 10.10 8.30 -18.35
CA GLU A 236 9.60 9.66 -18.17
C GLU A 236 10.63 10.44 -17.33
N GLU A 237 11.28 11.45 -17.90
CA GLU A 237 12.23 12.31 -17.20
C GLU A 237 11.50 13.14 -16.14
N GLY A 238 12.05 13.20 -14.92
CA GLY A 238 11.53 14.04 -13.83
C GLY A 238 10.45 13.40 -12.94
N VAL A 239 9.72 12.39 -13.41
CA VAL A 239 8.62 11.77 -12.62
C VAL A 239 9.11 11.02 -11.38
N VAL A 240 10.37 10.58 -11.39
CA VAL A 240 11.00 9.99 -10.19
C VAL A 240 11.21 11.07 -9.10
N ASP A 241 11.19 12.34 -9.48
CA ASP A 241 11.56 13.47 -8.64
C ASP A 241 10.39 14.24 -8.04
N GLU A 242 9.16 14.06 -8.52
CA GLU A 242 8.00 14.68 -7.90
C GLU A 242 7.61 13.96 -6.60
N PRO A 243 7.53 14.70 -5.47
CA PRO A 243 7.06 14.11 -4.22
C PRO A 243 5.61 13.65 -4.39
N LEU A 244 5.32 12.45 -3.93
CA LEU A 244 3.94 11.96 -3.86
C LEU A 244 3.10 12.96 -3.04
N LEU A 245 1.93 13.36 -3.54
CA LEU A 245 0.95 14.17 -2.82
C LEU A 245 0.28 13.39 -1.66
N ILE A 246 1.09 12.62 -0.93
CA ILE A 246 0.65 11.73 0.14
C ILE A 246 1.31 12.16 1.45
N ASP A 247 0.49 12.55 2.41
CA ASP A 247 0.94 12.79 3.79
C ASP A 247 1.20 11.43 4.47
N GLN A 248 2.49 11.13 4.71
CA GLN A 248 2.91 9.83 5.21
C GLN A 248 3.16 9.90 6.71
N LYS A 249 2.37 9.15 7.47
CA LYS A 249 2.40 9.13 8.93
C LYS A 249 2.63 7.73 9.48
N PHE A 250 3.18 7.62 10.67
CA PHE A 250 3.15 6.37 11.41
C PHE A 250 2.73 6.60 12.87
N TRP A 251 2.04 5.61 13.41
CA TRP A 251 1.62 5.57 14.80
C TRP A 251 2.24 4.38 15.50
N VAL A 252 2.81 4.60 16.68
CA VAL A 252 3.32 3.51 17.52
C VAL A 252 2.16 2.93 18.32
N VAL A 253 1.74 1.71 17.96
CA VAL A 253 0.52 1.06 18.47
C VAL A 253 0.83 -0.38 18.86
N ARG A 254 0.36 -0.82 20.04
CA ARG A 254 0.43 -2.25 20.40
C ARG A 254 -0.55 -3.07 19.56
N GLU A 255 -0.23 -4.33 19.31
CA GLU A 255 -1.10 -5.22 18.53
C GLU A 255 -2.52 -5.27 19.10
N SER A 256 -2.69 -5.31 20.45
CA SER A 256 -3.99 -5.29 21.12
C SER A 256 -4.81 -4.02 20.89
N ASP A 257 -4.15 -2.91 20.58
CA ASP A 257 -4.76 -1.59 20.53
C ASP A 257 -4.99 -1.10 19.09
N LYS A 258 -4.49 -1.86 18.07
CA LYS A 258 -4.57 -1.48 16.66
C LYS A 258 -6.01 -1.28 16.15
N ILE A 259 -6.94 -2.13 16.55
CA ILE A 259 -8.36 -1.99 16.16
C ILE A 259 -8.94 -0.69 16.71
N GLU A 260 -8.66 -0.39 17.98
CA GLU A 260 -9.13 0.86 18.58
C GLU A 260 -8.48 2.10 17.96
N ALA A 261 -7.18 2.03 17.64
CA ALA A 261 -6.49 3.09 16.91
C ALA A 261 -7.10 3.32 15.52
N LEU A 262 -7.44 2.24 14.81
CA LEU A 262 -8.11 2.31 13.51
C LEU A 262 -9.50 2.96 13.62
N VAL A 263 -10.29 2.58 14.63
CA VAL A 263 -11.60 3.17 14.90
C VAL A 263 -11.50 4.68 15.14
N ARG A 264 -10.54 5.11 15.99
CA ARG A 264 -10.33 6.53 16.24
C ARG A 264 -9.89 7.28 14.96
N MET A 265 -9.06 6.67 14.15
CA MET A 265 -8.64 7.27 12.87
C MET A 265 -9.82 7.45 11.92
N ILE A 266 -10.66 6.43 11.75
CA ILE A 266 -11.84 6.48 10.88
C ILE A 266 -12.80 7.58 11.35
N ASP A 267 -13.04 7.67 12.66
CA ASP A 267 -13.95 8.66 13.23
C ASP A 267 -13.36 10.09 13.27
N TYR A 268 -12.03 10.21 13.34
CA TYR A 268 -11.32 11.48 13.31
C TYR A 268 -11.24 12.07 11.90
N ALA A 269 -11.22 11.24 10.85
CA ALA A 269 -11.19 11.67 9.47
C ALA A 269 -12.48 12.40 9.08
N ASP A 270 -12.39 13.43 8.26
CA ASP A 270 -13.57 14.17 7.78
C ASP A 270 -14.42 13.33 6.83
N ASP A 271 -13.80 12.70 5.84
CA ASP A 271 -14.42 11.66 4.99
C ASP A 271 -13.45 10.51 4.79
N PHE A 272 -13.64 9.44 5.55
CA PHE A 272 -12.83 8.23 5.41
C PHE A 272 -13.34 7.38 4.25
N TYR A 273 -12.57 7.33 3.19
CA TYR A 273 -12.74 6.40 2.07
C TYR A 273 -11.39 5.75 1.79
N GLY A 274 -11.19 4.51 2.24
CA GLY A 274 -9.84 3.98 2.26
C GLY A 274 -9.70 2.46 2.31
N ILE A 275 -8.45 2.03 2.08
CA ILE A 275 -8.02 0.63 2.18
C ILE A 275 -7.18 0.44 3.44
N VAL A 276 -7.46 -0.65 4.16
CA VAL A 276 -6.73 -1.11 5.34
C VAL A 276 -5.97 -2.39 4.95
N PHE A 277 -4.65 -2.31 4.87
CA PHE A 277 -3.80 -3.43 4.50
C PHE A 277 -3.44 -4.29 5.71
N THR A 278 -3.71 -5.59 5.61
CA THR A 278 -3.36 -6.61 6.60
C THR A 278 -2.40 -7.64 6.01
N GLN A 279 -1.66 -8.34 6.87
CA GLN A 279 -0.67 -9.31 6.43
C GLN A 279 -1.30 -10.63 6.00
N THR A 280 -2.32 -11.09 6.72
CA THR A 280 -2.97 -12.39 6.46
C THR A 280 -4.47 -12.24 6.22
N LYS A 281 -5.07 -13.25 5.58
CA LYS A 281 -6.51 -13.32 5.37
C LYS A 281 -7.29 -13.36 6.70
N ASN A 282 -6.75 -14.05 7.70
CA ASN A 282 -7.37 -14.12 9.02
C ASN A 282 -7.37 -12.75 9.71
N ASP A 283 -6.32 -11.96 9.54
CA ASP A 283 -6.29 -10.58 10.05
C ASP A 283 -7.33 -9.72 9.32
N ALA A 284 -7.48 -9.90 7.99
CA ALA A 284 -8.49 -9.18 7.22
C ALA A 284 -9.90 -9.46 7.73
N ASP A 285 -10.23 -10.74 7.94
CA ASP A 285 -11.53 -11.14 8.50
C ASP A 285 -11.74 -10.62 9.91
N HIS A 286 -10.70 -10.72 10.77
CA HIS A 286 -10.77 -10.25 12.15
C HIS A 286 -11.01 -8.74 12.24
N VAL A 287 -10.27 -7.94 11.48
CA VAL A 287 -10.42 -6.48 11.43
C VAL A 287 -11.79 -6.11 10.88
N THR A 288 -12.22 -6.77 9.79
CA THR A 288 -13.54 -6.54 9.18
C THR A 288 -14.65 -6.81 10.18
N LYS A 289 -14.62 -7.96 10.85
CA LYS A 289 -15.62 -8.32 11.85
C LYS A 289 -15.66 -7.31 13.00
N ALA A 290 -14.51 -6.91 13.52
CA ALA A 290 -14.43 -5.95 14.61
C ALA A 290 -14.97 -4.55 14.24
N LEU A 291 -14.79 -4.13 12.99
CA LEU A 291 -15.37 -2.88 12.48
C LEU A 291 -16.87 -2.99 12.22
N ASP A 292 -17.34 -4.11 11.66
CA ASP A 292 -18.76 -4.41 11.41
C ASP A 292 -19.55 -4.44 12.73
N GLU A 293 -19.04 -5.11 13.77
CA GLU A 293 -19.62 -5.12 15.14
C GLU A 293 -19.75 -3.72 15.75
N LYS A 294 -18.89 -2.78 15.34
CA LYS A 294 -18.96 -1.36 15.72
C LYS A 294 -19.88 -0.51 14.81
N GLY A 295 -20.47 -1.13 13.78
CA GLY A 295 -21.42 -0.50 12.85
C GLY A 295 -20.80 0.26 11.69
N TYR A 296 -19.55 -0.05 11.30
CA TYR A 296 -18.94 0.51 10.11
C TYR A 296 -19.29 -0.28 8.84
N ASP A 297 -19.49 0.41 7.72
CA ASP A 297 -19.72 -0.22 6.41
C ASP A 297 -18.38 -0.65 5.83
N VAL A 298 -18.01 -1.89 6.08
CA VAL A 298 -16.71 -2.49 5.81
C VAL A 298 -16.85 -3.79 5.00
N ALA A 299 -15.86 -4.10 4.17
CA ALA A 299 -15.77 -5.38 3.47
C ALA A 299 -14.36 -5.93 3.51
N ALA A 300 -14.22 -7.27 3.64
CA ALA A 300 -12.95 -7.97 3.51
C ALA A 300 -12.66 -8.32 2.04
N LEU A 301 -11.36 -8.31 1.68
CA LEU A 301 -10.89 -8.75 0.36
C LEU A 301 -9.60 -9.55 0.48
N HIS A 302 -9.67 -10.86 0.26
CA HIS A 302 -8.53 -11.79 0.33
C HIS A 302 -8.73 -12.99 -0.60
N GLY A 303 -7.73 -13.88 -0.67
CA GLY A 303 -7.69 -14.97 -1.65
C GLY A 303 -8.82 -16.00 -1.54
N ASP A 304 -9.44 -16.16 -0.38
CA ASP A 304 -10.54 -17.14 -0.18
C ASP A 304 -11.91 -16.62 -0.63
N ILE A 305 -12.02 -15.34 -0.97
CA ILE A 305 -13.27 -14.75 -1.47
C ILE A 305 -13.53 -15.26 -2.89
N ALA A 306 -14.72 -15.86 -3.11
CA ALA A 306 -15.15 -16.33 -4.41
C ALA A 306 -15.21 -15.17 -5.42
N GLN A 307 -14.80 -15.42 -6.69
CA GLN A 307 -14.64 -14.36 -7.69
C GLN A 307 -15.90 -13.50 -7.88
N ALA A 308 -17.07 -14.12 -7.98
CA ALA A 308 -18.33 -13.37 -8.13
C ALA A 308 -18.64 -12.46 -6.92
N GLN A 309 -18.23 -12.86 -5.72
CA GLN A 309 -18.39 -12.04 -4.52
C GLN A 309 -17.37 -10.93 -4.48
N ARG A 310 -16.12 -11.21 -4.88
CA ARG A 310 -15.04 -10.24 -5.00
C ARG A 310 -15.42 -9.07 -5.93
N GLU A 311 -15.97 -9.38 -7.10
CA GLU A 311 -16.45 -8.38 -8.07
C GLU A 311 -17.57 -7.50 -7.48
N LYS A 312 -18.51 -8.09 -6.73
CA LYS A 312 -19.57 -7.35 -6.04
C LYS A 312 -18.99 -6.41 -4.97
N ILE A 313 -18.02 -6.88 -4.18
CA ILE A 313 -17.36 -6.07 -3.14
C ILE A 313 -16.67 -4.87 -3.79
N ILE A 314 -15.85 -5.10 -4.83
CA ILE A 314 -15.14 -4.05 -5.56
C ILE A 314 -16.13 -3.04 -6.16
N THR A 315 -17.22 -3.50 -6.75
CA THR A 315 -18.26 -2.63 -7.33
C THR A 315 -18.93 -1.76 -6.26
N ARG A 316 -19.28 -2.34 -5.10
CA ARG A 316 -19.84 -1.58 -3.96
C ARG A 316 -18.85 -0.56 -3.41
N PHE A 317 -17.58 -0.93 -3.33
CA PHE A 317 -16.52 -0.04 -2.89
C PHE A 317 -16.29 1.10 -3.88
N ARG A 318 -16.16 0.84 -5.18
CA ARG A 318 -16.06 1.87 -6.23
C ARG A 318 -17.25 2.84 -6.25
N SER A 319 -18.44 2.37 -5.99
CA SER A 319 -19.65 3.20 -5.87
C SER A 319 -19.78 3.91 -4.52
N LYS A 320 -18.76 3.86 -3.66
CA LYS A 320 -18.73 4.44 -2.30
C LYS A 320 -19.86 3.97 -1.39
N LYS A 321 -20.57 2.87 -1.75
CA LYS A 321 -21.55 2.23 -0.88
C LYS A 321 -20.90 1.53 0.31
N THR A 322 -19.69 1.06 0.15
CA THR A 322 -18.81 0.58 1.21
C THR A 322 -17.61 1.52 1.26
N LYS A 323 -17.31 2.09 2.42
CA LYS A 323 -16.25 3.11 2.57
C LYS A 323 -14.92 2.53 3.06
N ILE A 324 -14.92 1.35 3.66
CA ILE A 324 -13.74 0.72 4.24
C ILE A 324 -13.53 -0.64 3.58
N LEU A 325 -12.37 -0.82 2.95
CA LEU A 325 -11.96 -2.10 2.39
C LEU A 325 -10.77 -2.64 3.19
N VAL A 326 -10.90 -3.80 3.83
CA VAL A 326 -9.80 -4.47 4.52
C VAL A 326 -9.24 -5.54 3.60
N ALA A 327 -7.96 -5.45 3.22
CA ALA A 327 -7.42 -6.31 2.19
C ALA A 327 -6.00 -6.80 2.50
N THR A 328 -5.67 -7.98 1.95
CA THR A 328 -4.27 -8.45 1.85
C THR A 328 -3.60 -7.87 0.61
N ASP A 329 -2.25 -7.78 0.61
CA ASP A 329 -1.50 -7.24 -0.53
C ASP A 329 -1.88 -7.89 -1.85
N VAL A 330 -1.87 -9.22 -1.90
CA VAL A 330 -2.20 -9.99 -3.11
C VAL A 330 -3.61 -9.67 -3.63
N ALA A 331 -4.55 -9.49 -2.72
CA ALA A 331 -5.94 -9.23 -3.10
C ALA A 331 -6.20 -7.76 -3.48
N ALA A 332 -5.44 -6.82 -2.93
CA ALA A 332 -5.56 -5.40 -3.26
C ALA A 332 -4.75 -4.99 -4.49
N ARG A 333 -3.82 -5.85 -4.95
CA ARG A 333 -3.09 -5.62 -6.21
C ARG A 333 -4.07 -5.60 -7.38
N GLY A 334 -3.85 -4.72 -8.33
CA GLY A 334 -4.67 -4.60 -9.54
C GLY A 334 -6.06 -4.00 -9.35
N ILE A 335 -6.43 -3.59 -8.13
CA ILE A 335 -7.68 -2.86 -7.94
C ILE A 335 -7.44 -1.41 -8.32
N ASP A 336 -8.00 -0.98 -9.44
CA ASP A 336 -8.05 0.44 -9.79
C ASP A 336 -9.21 1.09 -9.04
N ILE A 337 -8.87 1.80 -8.00
CA ILE A 337 -9.80 2.63 -7.24
C ILE A 337 -9.18 4.00 -7.12
N ASN A 338 -9.88 4.98 -7.68
CA ASN A 338 -9.48 6.37 -7.67
C ASN A 338 -10.18 7.12 -6.52
N GLY A 339 -9.52 8.15 -6.02
CA GLY A 339 -10.10 9.03 -5.02
C GLY A 339 -10.15 8.44 -3.61
N LEU A 340 -9.25 7.49 -3.28
CA LEU A 340 -9.07 7.09 -1.89
C LEU A 340 -8.47 8.24 -1.10
N THR A 341 -9.08 8.55 0.03
CA THR A 341 -8.57 9.58 0.96
C THR A 341 -7.53 9.00 1.91
N TYR A 342 -7.66 7.71 2.26
CA TYR A 342 -6.78 7.05 3.21
C TYR A 342 -6.24 5.71 2.73
N VAL A 343 -4.97 5.46 3.04
CA VAL A 343 -4.35 4.13 3.03
C VAL A 343 -3.82 3.82 4.41
N VAL A 344 -4.24 2.71 4.99
CA VAL A 344 -3.82 2.29 6.32
C VAL A 344 -3.01 1.01 6.23
N ASN A 345 -1.75 1.05 6.62
CA ASN A 345 -0.96 -0.14 6.83
C ASN A 345 -1.19 -0.65 8.26
N PHE A 346 -2.25 -1.45 8.47
CA PHE A 346 -2.54 -2.08 9.76
C PHE A 346 -1.42 -3.05 10.18
N SER A 347 -0.82 -3.71 9.20
CA SER A 347 0.40 -4.50 9.34
C SER A 347 1.52 -3.88 8.50
N LEU A 348 2.74 -3.82 9.05
CA LEU A 348 3.91 -3.34 8.33
C LEU A 348 4.09 -4.11 7.02
N PRO A 349 4.36 -3.43 5.90
CA PRO A 349 4.74 -4.08 4.65
C PRO A 349 6.10 -4.78 4.80
N PHE A 350 6.32 -5.78 3.97
CA PHE A 350 7.55 -6.58 4.00
C PHE A 350 8.77 -5.75 3.58
N ASP A 351 8.63 -4.93 2.56
CA ASP A 351 9.68 -4.11 1.98
C ASP A 351 9.19 -2.72 1.53
N GLY A 352 10.10 -1.90 1.02
CA GLY A 352 9.81 -0.54 0.57
C GLY A 352 8.98 -0.49 -0.72
N ALA A 353 9.14 -1.45 -1.63
CA ALA A 353 8.37 -1.52 -2.87
C ALA A 353 6.89 -1.80 -2.56
N THR A 354 6.63 -2.80 -1.72
CA THR A 354 5.27 -3.10 -1.22
C THR A 354 4.64 -1.88 -0.54
N TYR A 355 5.42 -1.12 0.25
CA TYR A 355 4.93 0.11 0.87
C TYR A 355 4.49 1.14 -0.18
N VAL A 356 5.32 1.42 -1.17
CA VAL A 356 5.02 2.38 -2.24
C VAL A 356 3.80 1.94 -3.04
N HIS A 357 3.69 0.66 -3.38
CA HIS A 357 2.52 0.09 -4.07
C HIS A 357 1.22 0.23 -3.26
N ARG A 358 1.29 0.10 -1.91
CA ARG A 358 0.12 0.30 -1.05
C ARG A 358 -0.29 1.77 -1.01
N ILE A 359 0.64 2.67 -0.70
CA ILE A 359 0.31 4.10 -0.57
C ILE A 359 -0.07 4.73 -1.91
N GLY A 360 0.46 4.22 -3.03
CA GLY A 360 0.07 4.63 -4.37
C GLY A 360 -1.39 4.34 -4.74
N ARG A 361 -2.22 3.81 -3.82
CA ARG A 361 -3.69 3.73 -3.98
C ARG A 361 -4.39 5.05 -3.62
N THR A 362 -3.70 5.99 -2.98
CA THR A 362 -4.17 7.36 -2.72
C THR A 362 -3.23 8.38 -3.38
N GLY A 363 -3.57 9.65 -3.34
CA GLY A 363 -2.72 10.72 -3.90
C GLY A 363 -2.62 10.70 -5.43
N ARG A 364 -3.63 10.19 -6.15
CA ARG A 364 -3.67 10.10 -7.61
C ARG A 364 -4.39 11.31 -8.23
N ALA A 365 -4.04 11.61 -9.48
CA ALA A 365 -4.68 12.68 -10.28
C ALA A 365 -4.72 14.05 -9.57
N GLY A 366 -3.62 14.43 -8.91
CA GLY A 366 -3.52 15.72 -8.23
C GLY A 366 -4.26 15.83 -6.89
N SER A 367 -4.92 14.76 -6.44
CA SER A 367 -5.60 14.73 -5.13
C SER A 367 -4.63 14.45 -3.99
N LYS A 368 -4.79 15.14 -2.87
CA LYS A 368 -4.03 14.86 -1.64
C LYS A 368 -4.52 13.56 -1.00
N GLY A 369 -3.61 12.73 -0.50
CA GLY A 369 -3.91 11.49 0.20
C GLY A 369 -3.20 11.38 1.53
N VAL A 370 -3.69 10.52 2.42
CA VAL A 370 -3.08 10.25 3.73
C VAL A 370 -2.73 8.77 3.84
N ALA A 371 -1.50 8.47 4.20
CA ALA A 371 -1.03 7.12 4.48
C ALA A 371 -0.61 6.99 5.94
N VAL A 372 -1.29 6.12 6.70
CA VAL A 372 -0.98 5.89 8.11
C VAL A 372 -0.48 4.46 8.31
N THR A 373 0.67 4.32 8.96
CA THR A 373 1.29 3.01 9.22
C THR A 373 1.30 2.71 10.71
N PHE A 374 0.68 1.61 11.11
CA PHE A 374 0.72 1.14 12.50
C PHE A 374 1.98 0.32 12.75
N VAL A 375 2.74 0.74 13.73
CA VAL A 375 4.03 0.15 14.07
C VAL A 375 3.97 -0.38 15.49
N ALA A 376 4.15 -1.68 15.65
CA ALA A 376 4.28 -2.22 17.00
C ALA A 376 5.63 -1.81 17.62
N PRO A 377 5.70 -1.59 18.94
CA PRO A 377 6.92 -1.16 19.60
C PRO A 377 8.15 -2.04 19.31
N GLN A 378 7.93 -3.35 19.12
CA GLN A 378 8.96 -4.31 18.76
C GLN A 378 9.47 -4.20 17.32
N ASP A 379 8.69 -3.58 16.41
CA ASP A 379 8.98 -3.52 14.97
C ASP A 379 9.71 -2.24 14.54
N THR A 380 10.20 -1.46 15.48
CA THR A 380 10.85 -0.17 15.23
C THR A 380 12.09 -0.29 14.33
N ARG A 381 12.82 -1.42 14.42
CA ARG A 381 13.97 -1.67 13.52
C ARG A 381 13.52 -1.82 12.07
N LYS A 382 12.41 -2.52 11.85
CA LYS A 382 11.80 -2.66 10.52
C LYS A 382 11.33 -1.32 9.99
N LEU A 383 10.74 -0.47 10.85
CA LEU A 383 10.37 0.89 10.49
C LEU A 383 11.58 1.71 10.03
N GLY A 384 12.71 1.65 10.75
CA GLY A 384 13.95 2.36 10.38
C GLY A 384 14.48 1.93 9.00
N TYR A 385 14.36 0.65 8.66
CA TYR A 385 14.68 0.14 7.33
C TYR A 385 13.69 0.65 6.28
N LEU A 386 12.39 0.57 6.56
CA LEU A 386 11.33 1.03 5.67
C LEU A 386 11.45 2.54 5.37
N ARG A 387 11.68 3.38 6.38
CA ARG A 387 11.88 4.82 6.20
C ARG A 387 13.02 5.15 5.23
N ARG A 388 14.14 4.43 5.32
CA ARG A 388 15.27 4.61 4.39
C ARG A 388 14.93 4.20 2.97
N ALA A 389 14.21 3.09 2.80
CA ALA A 389 13.76 2.62 1.50
C ALA A 389 12.75 3.60 0.87
N VAL A 390 11.81 4.13 1.67
CA VAL A 390 10.81 5.10 1.25
C VAL A 390 11.45 6.44 0.86
N ALA A 391 12.37 6.96 1.66
CA ALA A 391 13.09 8.20 1.35
C ALA A 391 13.82 8.11 0.01
N LYS A 392 14.36 6.93 -0.34
CA LYS A 392 14.99 6.69 -1.64
C LYS A 392 14.00 6.59 -2.79
N ALA A 393 12.82 5.98 -2.56
CA ALA A 393 11.86 5.64 -3.61
C ALA A 393 10.81 6.74 -3.87
N SER A 394 10.44 7.54 -2.87
CA SER A 394 9.33 8.49 -2.97
C SER A 394 9.68 9.93 -2.58
N LYS A 395 10.93 10.21 -2.20
CA LYS A 395 11.39 11.51 -1.64
C LYS A 395 10.49 12.06 -0.50
N GLY A 396 9.55 11.25 0.02
CA GLY A 396 8.66 11.60 1.11
C GLY A 396 9.26 11.24 2.47
N GLU A 397 8.97 12.02 3.49
CA GLU A 397 9.32 11.71 4.87
C GLU A 397 8.11 11.16 5.62
N MET A 398 8.31 10.00 6.26
CA MET A 398 7.30 9.40 7.13
C MET A 398 7.41 10.01 8.53
N LYS A 399 6.39 10.78 8.95
CA LYS A 399 6.36 11.51 10.22
C LYS A 399 5.67 10.71 11.32
N GLU A 400 6.21 10.80 12.54
CA GLU A 400 5.53 10.25 13.72
C GLU A 400 4.38 11.17 14.14
N GLU A 401 3.20 10.59 14.31
CA GLU A 401 2.02 11.29 14.80
C GLU A 401 1.43 10.56 15.99
N GLU A 402 0.83 11.26 16.92
CA GLU A 402 0.13 10.67 18.06
C GLU A 402 -1.27 10.23 17.66
N ILE A 403 -1.71 9.13 18.28
CA ILE A 403 -3.08 8.65 18.08
C ILE A 403 -4.03 9.68 18.68
N PRO A 404 -5.06 10.13 17.96
CA PRO A 404 -6.04 11.10 18.47
C PRO A 404 -6.64 10.64 19.80
N SER A 405 -6.73 11.56 20.77
CA SER A 405 -7.45 11.28 22.01
C SER A 405 -8.94 11.10 21.76
N VAL A 406 -9.65 10.44 22.67
CA VAL A 406 -11.09 10.28 22.55
C VAL A 406 -11.80 11.64 22.52
N GLU A 407 -11.29 12.60 23.29
CA GLU A 407 -11.79 13.97 23.35
C GLU A 407 -11.66 14.67 21.99
N ALA A 408 -10.48 14.54 21.34
CA ALA A 408 -10.23 15.11 20.02
C ALA A 408 -11.13 14.49 18.95
N VAL A 409 -11.32 13.15 18.98
CA VAL A 409 -12.23 12.45 18.07
C VAL A 409 -13.66 12.94 18.22
N ILE A 410 -14.15 13.02 19.45
CA ILE A 410 -15.53 13.50 19.75
C ILE A 410 -15.70 14.95 19.34
N ALA A 411 -14.72 15.83 19.62
CA ALA A 411 -14.76 17.23 19.22
C ALA A 411 -14.87 17.39 17.71
N ARG A 412 -14.04 16.64 16.93
CA ARG A 412 -14.08 16.67 15.45
C ARG A 412 -15.40 16.08 14.91
N LYS A 413 -15.88 14.97 15.46
CA LYS A 413 -17.18 14.41 15.13
C LYS A 413 -18.33 15.39 15.38
N LYS A 414 -18.31 16.05 16.54
CA LYS A 414 -19.31 17.09 16.89
C LYS A 414 -19.29 18.22 15.87
N LYS A 415 -18.09 18.74 15.50
CA LYS A 415 -17.95 19.82 14.50
C LYS A 415 -18.53 19.38 13.15
N ARG A 416 -18.21 18.16 12.67
CA ARG A 416 -18.74 17.60 11.41
C ARG A 416 -20.26 17.45 11.44
N LEU A 417 -20.81 16.82 12.48
CA LEU A 417 -22.25 16.67 12.63
C LEU A 417 -22.97 18.03 12.67
N PHE A 418 -22.37 19.02 13.32
CA PHE A 418 -22.93 20.35 13.39
C PHE A 418 -22.90 21.07 12.03
N SER A 419 -21.81 20.93 11.25
CA SER A 419 -21.75 21.44 9.87
C SER A 419 -22.76 20.76 8.94
N GLU A 420 -22.90 19.43 9.02
CA GLU A 420 -23.92 18.68 8.30
C GLU A 420 -25.34 19.12 8.63
N LEU A 421 -25.58 19.40 9.92
CA LEU A 421 -26.88 19.89 10.39
C LEU A 421 -27.16 21.30 9.86
N LYS A 422 -26.20 22.21 9.97
CA LYS A 422 -26.32 23.58 9.41
C LYS A 422 -26.65 23.53 7.91
N GLN A 423 -25.91 22.72 7.14
CA GLN A 423 -26.16 22.55 5.70
C GLN A 423 -27.57 22.04 5.41
N LYS A 424 -28.05 21.03 6.17
CA LYS A 424 -29.39 20.48 6.00
C LYS A 424 -30.48 21.47 6.39
N LEU A 425 -30.21 22.38 7.31
CA LEU A 425 -31.12 23.42 7.73
C LEU A 425 -31.10 24.67 6.82
N GLY A 426 -30.23 24.73 5.81
CA GLY A 426 -30.05 25.90 4.96
C GLY A 426 -29.32 27.07 5.64
N LEU A 427 -28.67 26.81 6.77
CA LEU A 427 -27.89 27.80 7.49
C LEU A 427 -26.48 27.93 6.88
N ALA A 428 -25.93 29.16 6.86
CA ALA A 428 -24.58 29.40 6.36
C ALA A 428 -23.56 28.56 7.17
N VAL A 429 -22.70 27.84 6.45
CA VAL A 429 -21.55 27.13 7.00
C VAL A 429 -20.37 28.10 6.85
N GLU A 430 -19.86 28.65 7.95
CA GLU A 430 -18.60 29.36 7.93
C GLU A 430 -17.48 28.41 7.52
N ASP A 431 -16.78 28.70 6.42
CA ASP A 431 -15.60 27.94 6.00
C ASP A 431 -14.47 28.16 7.00
N VAL A 432 -14.23 27.15 7.84
CA VAL A 432 -13.22 27.17 8.91
C VAL A 432 -11.83 26.74 8.38
N ALA A 433 -11.51 27.10 7.14
CA ALA A 433 -10.19 26.79 6.56
C ALA A 433 -9.06 27.74 7.04
N GLU A 434 -9.38 28.84 7.73
CA GLU A 434 -8.37 29.85 8.10
C GLU A 434 -7.99 29.91 9.60
N SER A 435 -8.69 29.21 10.49
CA SER A 435 -8.41 29.36 11.94
C SER A 435 -7.41 28.35 12.52
N GLU A 436 -7.00 27.31 11.81
CA GLU A 436 -5.99 26.34 12.32
C GLU A 436 -4.54 26.89 12.28
N ASN A 437 -4.29 28.01 11.58
CA ASN A 437 -2.95 28.65 11.56
C ASN A 437 -2.76 29.72 12.65
N GLN A 438 -3.81 30.11 13.36
CA GLN A 438 -3.70 31.16 14.39
C GLN A 438 -3.56 30.61 15.82
N GLU A 439 -4.01 29.40 16.12
CA GLU A 439 -3.86 28.82 17.48
C GLU A 439 -2.45 28.30 17.80
N ASN A 440 -1.59 28.11 16.78
CA ASN A 440 -0.19 27.70 17.02
C ASN A 440 0.81 28.86 17.13
N MET A 441 0.37 30.11 17.00
CA MET A 441 1.21 31.32 17.18
C MET A 441 0.87 32.16 18.40
N ALA A 442 -0.09 31.74 19.25
CA ALA A 442 -0.54 32.55 20.40
C ALA A 442 0.12 32.17 21.73
N ALA A 443 1.37 31.70 21.71
CA ALA A 443 2.12 31.44 22.94
C ALA A 443 3.31 32.38 23.17
N ASP A 444 3.37 33.52 22.49
CA ASP A 444 4.33 34.60 22.86
C ASP A 444 3.81 35.94 22.30
N ASN A 445 3.12 36.69 23.14
CA ASN A 445 3.17 38.15 23.15
C ASN A 445 2.04 38.75 24.02
N SER A 446 2.43 39.13 25.21
CA SER A 446 1.71 40.09 26.05
C SER A 446 2.04 41.49 25.55
N GLU A 447 1.24 42.05 24.63
CA GLU A 447 1.18 43.50 24.27
C GLU A 447 0.30 43.67 23.03
N ILE A 448 -1.03 43.55 23.16
CA ILE A 448 -2.02 44.18 22.26
C ILE A 448 -3.40 44.13 22.95
N GLU A 449 -3.60 44.92 23.99
CA GLU A 449 -4.93 45.10 24.59
C GLU A 449 -5.63 46.41 24.20
N GLU A 450 -5.13 47.21 23.26
CA GLU A 450 -5.72 48.51 22.94
C GLU A 450 -6.35 48.65 21.53
N SER A 451 -6.40 47.59 20.70
CA SER A 451 -6.99 47.74 19.35
C SER A 451 -8.31 46.96 19.11
N VAL A 452 -8.89 46.33 20.13
CA VAL A 452 -10.10 45.50 19.98
C VAL A 452 -11.40 46.28 20.16
N GLN A 453 -11.36 47.51 20.67
CA GLN A 453 -12.58 48.30 20.91
C GLN A 453 -13.12 49.12 19.71
N SER A 454 -12.39 49.23 18.61
CA SER A 454 -12.84 50.01 17.43
C SER A 454 -13.42 49.17 16.28
N VAL A 455 -13.44 47.83 16.39
CA VAL A 455 -13.97 46.95 15.34
C VAL A 455 -15.35 46.37 15.65
N SER A 456 -15.84 46.54 16.90
CA SER A 456 -17.15 46.00 17.30
C SER A 456 -18.36 46.84 16.86
N GLU A 457 -18.17 48.08 16.39
CA GLU A 457 -19.29 48.95 15.98
C GLU A 457 -19.59 48.98 14.48
N THR A 458 -18.79 48.28 13.63
CA THR A 458 -18.98 48.30 12.16
C THR A 458 -19.50 46.95 11.59
N LEU A 459 -19.76 45.95 12.44
CA LEU A 459 -20.22 44.61 12.02
C LEU A 459 -21.72 44.35 12.27
N GLU A 460 -22.52 45.34 12.67
CA GLU A 460 -23.97 45.18 12.85
C GLU A 460 -24.82 45.40 11.59
N GLN A 461 -24.23 45.64 10.41
CA GLN A 461 -25.00 45.83 9.18
C GLN A 461 -24.49 44.96 8.03
N ALA A 462 -24.62 43.65 8.13
CA ALA A 462 -24.85 42.69 7.04
C ALA A 462 -24.83 41.23 7.57
N ALA A 463 -25.81 40.85 8.34
CA ALA A 463 -26.13 39.43 8.52
C ALA A 463 -26.80 38.93 7.23
N PRO A 464 -26.25 37.95 6.50
CA PRO A 464 -26.99 37.33 5.42
C PRO A 464 -28.25 36.71 6.00
N GLU A 465 -29.42 37.01 5.41
CA GLU A 465 -30.69 36.38 5.74
C GLU A 465 -30.51 34.85 5.57
N SER A 466 -30.30 34.14 6.69
CA SER A 466 -30.26 32.70 6.70
C SER A 466 -31.69 32.20 6.55
N THR A 467 -32.06 31.80 5.33
CA THR A 467 -33.37 31.22 5.05
C THR A 467 -33.35 29.75 5.54
N LEU A 468 -33.92 29.51 6.71
CA LEU A 468 -34.23 28.13 7.16
C LEU A 468 -35.09 27.42 6.11
N ILE A 469 -34.89 26.10 5.96
CA ILE A 469 -35.73 25.29 5.09
C ILE A 469 -37.21 25.43 5.50
N SER A 470 -38.14 25.41 4.53
CA SER A 470 -39.57 25.41 4.78
C SER A 470 -39.96 24.13 5.54
N VAL A 471 -40.57 24.29 6.69
CA VAL A 471 -40.99 23.19 7.58
C VAL A 471 -42.49 22.96 7.40
N ALA A 472 -42.89 21.68 7.22
CA ALA A 472 -44.31 21.31 7.10
C ALA A 472 -45.07 21.60 8.39
N GLU A 473 -46.32 22.10 8.30
CA GLU A 473 -47.16 22.51 9.42
C GLU A 473 -47.29 21.48 10.55
N GLN A 474 -47.30 20.19 10.19
CA GLN A 474 -47.36 19.09 11.18
C GLN A 474 -46.17 19.10 12.15
N PHE A 475 -44.95 19.46 11.67
CA PHE A 475 -43.76 19.55 12.53
C PHE A 475 -43.77 20.82 13.39
N THR A 476 -44.32 21.90 12.85
CA THR A 476 -44.50 23.17 13.62
C THR A 476 -45.45 22.95 14.81
N ALA A 477 -46.60 22.28 14.56
CA ALA A 477 -47.54 21.94 15.64
C ALA A 477 -46.93 21.02 16.71
N MET A 478 -46.10 20.05 16.29
CA MET A 478 -45.36 19.19 17.22
C MET A 478 -44.34 19.98 18.04
N ALA A 479 -43.64 20.93 17.41
CA ALA A 479 -42.68 21.78 18.11
C ALA A 479 -43.36 22.69 19.10
N ASP A 480 -44.53 23.27 18.77
CA ASP A 480 -45.34 24.11 19.67
C ASP A 480 -45.82 23.30 20.89
N GLU A 481 -46.25 22.04 20.69
CA GLU A 481 -46.65 21.16 21.77
C GLU A 481 -45.51 20.84 22.74
N LEU A 482 -44.29 20.54 22.18
CA LEU A 482 -43.10 20.25 22.99
C LEU A 482 -42.60 21.48 23.75
N CYS A 483 -42.80 22.68 23.20
CA CYS A 483 -42.38 23.97 23.80
C CYS A 483 -43.40 24.58 24.75
N GLN A 484 -44.63 24.03 24.90
CA GLN A 484 -45.69 24.61 25.77
C GLN A 484 -45.26 24.89 27.20
N ASN A 485 -44.43 23.95 27.77
CA ASN A 485 -43.98 24.04 29.18
C ASN A 485 -42.45 24.04 29.32
N ASN A 486 -41.71 24.12 28.19
CA ASN A 486 -40.28 23.99 28.17
C ASN A 486 -39.66 25.10 27.29
N GLU A 487 -38.46 25.52 27.63
CA GLU A 487 -37.73 26.45 26.76
C GLU A 487 -37.35 25.75 25.43
N ALA A 488 -37.51 26.46 24.29
CA ALA A 488 -37.22 25.90 23.00
C ALA A 488 -35.76 25.40 22.88
N LYS A 489 -34.82 26.05 23.59
CA LYS A 489 -33.43 25.66 23.68
C LYS A 489 -33.24 24.27 24.31
N ASP A 490 -33.98 24.02 25.39
CA ASP A 490 -33.89 22.75 26.12
C ASP A 490 -34.57 21.61 25.35
N VAL A 491 -35.68 21.89 24.68
CA VAL A 491 -36.32 20.94 23.75
C VAL A 491 -35.38 20.58 22.60
N LEU A 492 -34.76 21.58 21.98
CA LEU A 492 -33.78 21.36 20.91
C LEU A 492 -32.58 20.53 21.40
N ALA A 493 -32.05 20.86 22.57
CA ALA A 493 -30.96 20.10 23.19
C ALA A 493 -31.33 18.64 23.44
N ALA A 494 -32.54 18.39 23.93
CA ALA A 494 -33.08 17.04 24.14
C ALA A 494 -33.23 16.29 22.80
N VAL A 495 -33.77 16.90 21.77
CA VAL A 495 -33.90 16.31 20.42
C VAL A 495 -32.55 15.97 19.85
N LEU A 496 -31.57 16.88 19.90
CA LEU A 496 -30.21 16.63 19.46
C LEU A 496 -29.54 15.49 20.24
N SER A 497 -29.81 15.43 21.56
CA SER A 497 -29.31 14.32 22.39
C SER A 497 -29.89 13.00 21.94
N VAL A 498 -31.19 12.90 21.71
CA VAL A 498 -31.84 11.66 21.26
C VAL A 498 -31.29 11.23 19.87
N LEU A 499 -31.08 12.16 18.97
CA LEU A 499 -30.62 11.88 17.60
C LEU A 499 -29.13 11.50 17.50
N TYR A 500 -28.31 12.08 18.38
CA TYR A 500 -26.84 12.03 18.19
C TYR A 500 -26.07 11.44 19.39
N ASN A 501 -26.74 11.07 20.51
CA ASN A 501 -26.08 10.51 21.68
C ASN A 501 -25.21 9.31 21.32
N ASP A 502 -25.75 8.35 20.55
CA ASP A 502 -25.01 7.15 20.16
C ASP A 502 -23.77 7.45 19.30
N LYS A 503 -23.80 8.52 18.49
CA LYS A 503 -22.69 8.93 17.65
C LYS A 503 -21.58 9.64 18.41
N LEU A 504 -21.93 10.32 19.52
CA LEU A 504 -21.03 11.11 20.35
C LEU A 504 -20.67 10.42 21.68
N ASP A 505 -21.10 9.17 21.88
CA ASP A 505 -20.82 8.44 23.10
C ASP A 505 -19.34 8.06 23.20
N LYS A 506 -18.68 8.54 24.26
CA LYS A 506 -17.29 8.24 24.59
C LYS A 506 -17.06 6.77 24.94
N SER A 507 -18.09 6.07 25.42
CA SER A 507 -18.00 4.66 25.84
C SER A 507 -17.71 3.71 24.65
N ARG A 508 -17.96 4.15 23.42
CA ARG A 508 -17.65 3.41 22.20
C ARG A 508 -16.14 3.21 22.00
N TYR A 509 -15.32 4.05 22.63
CA TYR A 509 -13.86 4.04 22.45
C TYR A 509 -13.17 3.34 23.61
N GLY A 510 -12.36 2.34 23.27
CA GLY A 510 -11.50 1.65 24.23
C GLY A 510 -10.34 2.50 24.73
N LYS A 511 -9.76 2.10 25.83
CA LYS A 511 -8.53 2.74 26.34
C LYS A 511 -7.33 2.23 25.57
N ILE A 512 -6.63 3.13 24.85
CA ILE A 512 -5.32 2.84 24.28
C ILE A 512 -4.28 3.11 25.35
N GLN A 513 -3.40 2.14 25.58
CA GLN A 513 -2.24 2.37 26.42
C GLN A 513 -1.18 3.09 25.57
N SER A 514 -1.27 4.43 25.49
CA SER A 514 -0.30 5.23 24.74
C SER A 514 1.09 5.00 25.31
N HIS A 515 2.03 4.68 24.43
CA HIS A 515 3.45 4.91 24.69
C HIS A 515 3.70 6.35 24.22
N GLY A 516 4.37 7.14 25.06
CA GLY A 516 4.84 8.49 24.65
C GLY A 516 5.62 8.41 23.33
N LYS A 517 5.74 9.53 22.61
CA LYS A 517 6.49 9.62 21.34
C LYS A 517 7.80 8.87 21.46
N MET A 518 8.23 8.19 20.42
CA MET A 518 9.56 7.57 20.36
C MET A 518 10.68 8.55 20.68
N ALA A 519 10.48 9.83 20.34
CA ALA A 519 11.37 10.93 20.67
C ALA A 519 11.56 11.16 22.18
N ASP A 520 10.59 10.76 23.00
CA ASP A 520 10.65 10.93 24.47
C ASP A 520 11.25 9.73 25.21
N GLN A 521 11.69 8.70 24.48
CA GLN A 521 12.35 7.54 25.06
C GLN A 521 13.86 7.57 24.80
N VAL A 522 14.64 7.26 25.82
CA VAL A 522 16.09 7.14 25.75
C VAL A 522 16.48 5.69 25.87
N ARG A 523 17.28 5.20 24.93
CA ARG A 523 17.82 3.86 24.96
C ARG A 523 19.07 3.81 25.82
N LEU A 524 19.03 2.96 26.83
CA LEU A 524 20.15 2.76 27.75
C LEU A 524 20.82 1.40 27.52
N TYR A 525 22.13 1.40 27.52
CA TYR A 525 22.94 0.21 27.70
C TYR A 525 23.09 -0.07 29.18
N ILE A 526 22.87 -1.31 29.62
CA ILE A 526 23.11 -1.78 30.98
C ILE A 526 24.01 -3.03 30.97
N GLN A 527 25.04 -3.05 31.81
CA GLN A 527 26.02 -4.14 31.87
C GLN A 527 25.52 -5.32 32.70
N VAL A 528 24.34 -5.84 32.36
CA VAL A 528 23.77 -7.11 32.84
C VAL A 528 23.05 -7.83 31.69
N GLY A 529 23.19 -9.16 31.64
CA GLY A 529 22.66 -9.96 30.56
C GLY A 529 22.13 -11.32 30.98
N ARG A 530 21.99 -12.22 30.03
CA ARG A 530 21.51 -13.60 30.30
C ARG A 530 22.43 -14.39 31.22
N ARG A 531 23.75 -14.14 31.18
CA ARG A 531 24.72 -14.81 32.07
C ARG A 531 24.55 -14.43 33.52
N ASP A 532 23.99 -13.24 33.78
CA ASP A 532 23.72 -12.74 35.14
C ASP A 532 22.32 -13.17 35.61
N GLY A 533 21.65 -14.08 34.87
CA GLY A 533 20.35 -14.65 35.24
C GLY A 533 19.15 -13.75 34.88
N TYR A 534 19.35 -12.65 34.12
CA TYR A 534 18.26 -11.76 33.74
C TYR A 534 17.51 -12.25 32.50
N ASN A 535 16.20 -12.06 32.55
CA ASN A 535 15.27 -12.21 31.43
C ASN A 535 14.54 -10.87 31.21
N PRO A 536 13.76 -10.68 30.13
CA PRO A 536 13.08 -9.42 29.87
C PRO A 536 12.19 -8.92 31.02
N LYS A 537 11.48 -9.85 31.68
CA LYS A 537 10.66 -9.52 32.84
C LYS A 537 11.51 -9.10 34.04
N GLY A 538 12.63 -9.78 34.29
CA GLY A 538 13.55 -9.43 35.36
C GLY A 538 14.18 -8.05 35.19
N ILE A 539 14.51 -7.65 33.96
CA ILE A 539 14.99 -6.29 33.64
C ILE A 539 13.89 -5.26 33.88
N ALA A 540 12.66 -5.54 33.42
CA ALA A 540 11.53 -4.66 33.65
C ALA A 540 11.26 -4.45 35.15
N ASP A 541 11.25 -5.55 35.90
CA ASP A 541 11.06 -5.53 37.37
C ASP A 541 12.21 -4.78 38.09
N TYR A 542 13.46 -4.92 37.60
CA TYR A 542 14.62 -4.21 38.13
C TYR A 542 14.45 -2.68 38.00
N PHE A 543 14.15 -2.18 36.81
CA PHE A 543 13.95 -0.74 36.59
C PHE A 543 12.68 -0.23 37.30
N SER A 544 11.63 -1.03 37.33
CA SER A 544 10.39 -0.70 38.02
C SER A 544 10.62 -0.45 39.53
N LYS A 545 11.40 -1.30 40.17
CA LYS A 545 11.76 -1.17 41.57
C LYS A 545 12.72 -0.02 41.83
N MET A 546 13.77 0.12 40.96
CA MET A 546 14.80 1.12 41.10
C MET A 546 14.29 2.55 40.90
N LEU A 547 13.38 2.76 39.96
CA LEU A 547 12.89 4.08 39.56
C LEU A 547 11.48 4.39 40.06
N HIS A 548 10.82 3.45 40.75
CA HIS A 548 9.41 3.53 41.17
C HIS A 548 8.45 3.85 40.02
N ILE A 549 8.69 3.24 38.86
CA ILE A 549 7.86 3.38 37.66
C ILE A 549 7.11 2.07 37.39
N PRO A 550 5.92 2.12 36.77
CA PRO A 550 5.25 0.90 36.33
C PRO A 550 6.13 0.11 35.35
N GLY A 551 6.24 -1.21 35.49
CA GLY A 551 7.07 -2.05 34.63
C GLY A 551 6.73 -1.95 33.14
N ARG A 552 5.51 -1.50 32.82
CA ARG A 552 5.07 -1.19 31.44
C ARG A 552 5.77 0.02 30.79
N MET A 553 6.45 0.86 31.57
CA MET A 553 7.24 1.99 31.06
C MET A 553 8.67 1.59 30.69
N VAL A 554 9.06 0.35 30.99
CA VAL A 554 10.34 -0.23 30.61
C VAL A 554 10.13 -1.00 29.33
N ASP A 555 10.57 -0.45 28.21
CA ASP A 555 10.24 -0.95 26.88
C ASP A 555 11.48 -1.40 26.10
N ARG A 556 11.31 -2.10 24.98
CA ARG A 556 12.35 -2.53 24.05
C ARG A 556 13.54 -3.17 24.74
N ILE A 557 13.27 -4.19 25.54
CA ILE A 557 14.29 -4.91 26.30
C ILE A 557 14.96 -5.95 25.39
N ASP A 558 16.16 -5.63 24.91
CA ASP A 558 17.01 -6.56 24.16
C ASP A 558 18.09 -7.11 25.10
N ILE A 559 18.12 -8.43 25.33
CA ILE A 559 19.08 -9.03 26.25
C ILE A 559 20.11 -9.88 25.47
N SER A 560 21.35 -9.47 25.58
CA SER A 560 22.54 -10.20 25.13
C SER A 560 23.10 -11.10 26.25
N SER A 561 24.21 -11.78 25.98
CA SER A 561 24.86 -12.62 26.99
C SER A 561 25.36 -11.84 28.18
N ASN A 562 25.96 -10.65 27.98
CA ASN A 562 26.68 -9.87 29.01
C ASN A 562 26.12 -8.45 29.20
N PHE A 563 25.16 -8.04 28.43
CA PHE A 563 24.54 -6.70 28.51
C PHE A 563 23.08 -6.73 28.05
N SER A 564 22.36 -5.69 28.38
CA SER A 564 21.01 -5.47 27.89
C SER A 564 20.85 -4.04 27.39
N LEU A 565 19.96 -3.86 26.41
CA LEU A 565 19.52 -2.55 25.93
C LEU A 565 18.06 -2.37 26.32
N VAL A 566 17.75 -1.20 26.87
CA VAL A 566 16.42 -0.92 27.45
C VAL A 566 16.00 0.49 27.06
N SER A 567 14.76 0.70 26.66
CA SER A 567 14.21 2.02 26.42
C SER A 567 13.39 2.49 27.63
N LEU A 568 13.68 3.69 28.11
CA LEU A 568 12.99 4.33 29.24
C LEU A 568 12.55 5.74 28.83
N PRO A 569 11.45 6.28 29.43
CA PRO A 569 11.10 7.69 29.32
C PRO A 569 12.28 8.58 29.71
N LYS A 570 12.46 9.74 29.05
CA LYS A 570 13.60 10.65 29.22
C LYS A 570 13.91 10.96 30.67
N ASP A 571 12.91 11.24 31.49
CA ASP A 571 13.07 11.52 32.90
C ASP A 571 13.52 10.30 33.72
N ALA A 572 12.94 9.14 33.41
CA ALA A 572 13.32 7.87 34.05
C ALA A 572 14.76 7.47 33.67
N ALA A 573 15.12 7.64 32.42
CA ALA A 573 16.49 7.40 31.93
C ALA A 573 17.52 8.31 32.62
N ARG A 574 17.19 9.61 32.78
CA ARG A 574 18.05 10.56 33.52
C ARG A 574 18.25 10.11 34.97
N LYS A 575 17.18 9.76 35.67
CA LYS A 575 17.27 9.22 37.05
C LYS A 575 18.07 7.91 37.10
N ALA A 576 17.91 7.00 36.16
CA ALA A 576 18.67 5.74 36.11
C ALA A 576 20.17 6.01 35.98
N LEU A 577 20.55 6.91 35.07
CA LEU A 577 21.96 7.31 34.87
C LEU A 577 22.56 8.01 36.08
N GLU A 578 21.80 8.83 36.79
CA GLU A 578 22.23 9.47 38.03
C GLU A 578 22.45 8.44 39.14
N LEU A 579 21.53 7.49 39.31
CA LEU A 579 21.65 6.42 40.29
C LEU A 579 22.87 5.53 40.00
N ALA A 580 23.09 5.19 38.72
CA ALA A 580 24.26 4.39 38.31
C ALA A 580 25.60 5.13 38.55
N LYS A 581 25.62 6.48 38.52
CA LYS A 581 26.81 7.28 38.85
C LYS A 581 27.09 7.39 40.37
N LYS A 582 26.01 7.40 41.19
CA LYS A 582 26.09 7.62 42.63
C LYS A 582 26.28 6.34 43.45
N ASN A 583 25.88 5.19 42.90
CA ASN A 583 25.83 3.94 43.66
C ASN A 583 26.61 2.82 42.93
N GLN A 584 27.69 2.34 43.54
CA GLN A 584 28.54 1.27 43.00
C GLN A 584 27.81 -0.10 42.89
N ASN A 585 26.71 -0.29 43.60
CA ASN A 585 25.90 -1.52 43.52
C ASN A 585 24.92 -1.53 42.35
N VAL A 586 24.80 -0.43 41.60
CA VAL A 586 23.97 -0.37 40.38
C VAL A 586 24.85 -0.69 39.16
N PRO A 587 24.42 -1.59 38.28
CA PRO A 587 25.18 -1.92 37.07
C PRO A 587 25.53 -0.68 36.25
N HIS A 588 26.67 -0.71 35.59
CA HIS A 588 27.11 0.39 34.73
C HIS A 588 26.10 0.62 33.59
N MET A 589 25.69 1.87 33.41
CA MET A 589 24.71 2.28 32.38
C MET A 589 25.22 3.50 31.62
N HIS A 590 24.91 3.56 30.33
CA HIS A 590 25.11 4.75 29.50
C HIS A 590 24.07 4.80 28.38
N VAL A 591 23.92 5.95 27.76
CA VAL A 591 23.03 6.12 26.61
C VAL A 591 23.61 5.36 25.42
N ASP A 592 22.80 4.54 24.73
CA ASP A 592 23.20 3.84 23.53
C ASP A 592 23.26 4.81 22.34
N VAL A 593 24.48 5.18 21.94
CA VAL A 593 24.76 6.20 20.90
C VAL A 593 24.66 5.64 19.48
N LYS A 594 24.40 4.34 19.32
CA LYS A 594 24.38 3.67 18.00
C LYS A 594 23.09 3.81 17.22
N GLU A 595 22.01 4.28 17.82
CA GLU A 595 20.75 4.56 17.12
C GLU A 595 20.49 6.08 17.07
N GLY A 596 20.74 6.66 15.89
CA GLY A 596 20.16 7.92 15.40
C GLY A 596 20.47 9.17 16.21
N GLY A 597 21.11 10.12 15.56
CA GLY A 597 21.42 11.42 16.13
C GLY A 597 20.21 12.14 16.73
N PHE A 598 20.11 12.07 18.03
CA PHE A 598 19.36 13.02 18.84
C PHE A 598 20.33 13.76 19.75
N GLY A 599 20.23 15.08 19.71
CA GLY A 599 21.08 16.07 20.31
C GLY A 599 21.78 15.66 21.60
N GLY A 600 23.11 15.57 21.52
CA GLY A 600 24.01 15.26 22.64
C GLY A 600 24.13 16.34 23.69
N ASP A 601 23.36 17.42 23.63
CA ASP A 601 23.58 18.61 24.50
C ASP A 601 22.78 18.59 25.81
N ASP A 602 21.73 17.78 25.89
CA ASP A 602 20.84 17.79 27.08
C ASP A 602 21.24 16.80 28.20
N PHE A 603 22.19 15.91 27.97
CA PHE A 603 22.65 14.90 28.94
C PHE A 603 24.04 15.12 29.55
N GLY A 604 24.67 16.28 29.32
CA GLY A 604 25.90 16.69 30.03
C GLY A 604 27.10 15.75 29.85
N VAL A 605 27.23 15.08 28.72
CA VAL A 605 28.42 14.30 28.39
C VAL A 605 29.48 15.23 27.85
N LYS A 606 30.26 15.85 28.75
CA LYS A 606 31.53 16.51 28.37
C LYS A 606 32.45 15.47 27.73
N ARG A 607 32.69 15.60 26.43
CA ARG A 607 33.78 14.88 25.76
C ARG A 607 35.10 15.28 26.43
N GLY A 608 35.66 14.39 27.25
CA GLY A 608 36.98 14.52 27.79
C GLY A 608 38.01 14.47 26.67
N GLY A 609 38.45 15.63 26.23
CA GLY A 609 39.59 15.76 25.36
C GLY A 609 40.86 15.25 26.07
N ARG A 610 41.36 14.11 25.65
CA ARG A 610 42.74 13.71 25.93
C ARG A 610 43.66 14.50 24.99
N GLY A 611 44.26 15.53 25.53
CA GLY A 611 45.42 16.16 24.97
C GLY A 611 46.58 15.16 24.97
N GLY A 612 47.13 14.91 23.83
CA GLY A 612 48.39 14.19 23.64
C GLY A 612 49.41 15.13 23.04
N HIS A 613 50.44 15.42 23.81
CA HIS A 613 51.66 16.07 23.39
C HIS A 613 52.39 15.24 22.32
N GLY A 614 52.83 15.83 21.27
CA GLY A 614 54.19 16.26 20.95
C GLY A 614 55.10 15.17 20.41
N GLY A 615 55.67 15.43 19.26
CA GLY A 615 56.94 14.80 18.90
C GLY A 615 57.12 14.59 17.40
N ARG A 616 57.78 15.56 16.81
CA ARG A 616 58.56 15.54 15.55
C ARG A 616 59.25 14.20 15.26
N SER A 617 59.37 13.72 14.04
CA SER A 617 60.41 14.02 13.07
C SER A 617 60.44 13.02 11.93
N ARG A 618 60.65 13.55 10.77
CA ARG A 618 61.42 13.15 9.59
C ARG A 618 62.00 11.72 9.55
N GLY A 619 61.88 11.10 8.39
CA GLY A 619 62.80 10.09 7.90
C GLY A 619 62.36 9.37 6.66
N HIS A 620 62.94 9.72 5.55
CA HIS A 620 63.07 8.98 4.31
C HIS A 620 63.57 7.53 4.48
N GLY A 621 63.26 6.65 3.49
CA GLY A 621 64.01 5.42 3.23
C GLY A 621 63.11 4.35 2.68
N ASP A 622 62.98 4.22 1.47
CA ASP A 622 63.44 3.44 0.37
C ASP A 622 63.96 2.03 0.71
N GLY A 623 63.57 1.04 -0.16
CA GLY A 623 64.18 -0.29 -0.25
C GLY A 623 63.34 -1.38 0.42
N GLY A 624 62.76 -2.34 -0.23
CA GLY A 624 63.36 -3.18 -1.21
C GLY A 624 63.37 -4.62 -0.74
N PHE A 625 62.78 -5.53 -1.51
CA PHE A 625 63.12 -6.95 -1.62
C PHE A 625 63.10 -7.90 -0.41
N GLY A 626 62.45 -9.02 -0.60
CA GLY A 626 62.84 -10.22 0.11
C GLY A 626 61.78 -11.31 0.16
N ARG A 627 61.82 -12.12 -0.89
CA ARG A 627 61.39 -13.54 -0.98
C ARG A 627 61.93 -14.38 0.19
N SER A 628 61.15 -15.34 0.61
CA SER A 628 61.47 -16.80 0.72
C SER A 628 60.45 -17.42 1.62
N ASN A 629 59.67 -18.36 1.22
CA ASN A 629 59.87 -19.73 0.77
C ASN A 629 60.31 -20.66 1.91
N SER A 630 59.70 -21.79 1.89
CA SER A 630 59.89 -23.06 2.62
C SER A 630 58.99 -23.19 3.85
N GLY A 631 58.30 -24.24 4.05
CA GLY A 631 58.25 -25.53 3.39
C GLY A 631 58.00 -26.58 4.42
N ARG A 632 57.21 -27.60 4.01
CA ARG A 632 57.14 -28.94 4.61
C ARG A 632 56.48 -29.05 5.99
N GLY A 633 55.62 -29.99 6.28
CA GLY A 633 55.24 -31.16 5.57
C GLY A 633 54.76 -32.19 6.59
N PHE A 634 54.08 -33.22 6.11
CA PHE A 634 53.78 -34.50 6.74
C PHE A 634 52.76 -34.48 7.88
N GLY A 635 51.76 -35.35 7.92
CA GLY A 635 51.44 -36.54 7.18
C GLY A 635 50.48 -37.39 8.00
N GLY A 636 49.77 -38.26 7.31
CA GLY A 636 49.12 -39.44 7.82
C GLY A 636 47.66 -39.18 8.27
N GLY A 637 46.65 -39.63 7.66
CA GLY A 637 46.44 -40.91 6.94
C GLY A 637 45.89 -41.94 7.89
N ARG A 638 44.61 -42.25 7.71
CA ARG A 638 44.06 -43.58 7.69
C ARG A 638 42.54 -43.58 7.70
N GLU A 639 42.05 -44.00 6.58
CA GLU A 639 40.93 -44.88 6.34
C GLU A 639 40.70 -45.92 7.43
N ARG A 640 39.47 -46.31 7.60
CA ARG A 640 38.85 -47.63 7.55
C ARG A 640 37.47 -47.56 8.20
N ASP A 641 36.51 -47.79 7.39
CA ASP A 641 35.86 -49.07 7.10
C ASP A 641 34.77 -49.47 8.11
N ARG A 642 33.55 -49.51 7.56
CA ARG A 642 32.60 -50.62 7.45
C ARG A 642 32.21 -51.34 8.74
N LYS A 643 30.97 -51.43 8.93
CA LYS A 643 30.04 -52.58 8.98
C LYS A 643 28.86 -52.22 9.88
N GLU A 644 27.68 -52.23 9.31
CA GLU A 644 26.72 -53.35 9.16
C GLU A 644 26.21 -53.94 10.48
N ARG A 645 24.86 -54.03 10.45
CA ARG A 645 23.99 -55.03 11.04
C ARG A 645 23.43 -54.84 12.43
N GLY A 646 22.11 -54.90 12.44
CA GLY A 646 21.21 -55.72 13.19
C GLY A 646 19.93 -55.00 13.54
N SER A 647 18.80 -55.06 12.86
CA SER A 647 17.82 -56.14 12.80
C SER A 647 17.40 -56.70 14.17
N PHE A 648 16.21 -56.37 14.55
CA PHE A 648 15.23 -57.19 15.28
C PHE A 648 13.97 -56.32 15.43
N ASP A 649 12.95 -56.49 14.75
CA ASP A 649 11.91 -57.52 14.53
C ASP A 649 11.00 -57.75 15.75
N LYS A 650 9.69 -57.71 15.43
CA LYS A 650 8.51 -58.30 16.10
C LYS A 650 7.86 -57.48 17.20
N LYS A 651 6.58 -57.34 17.24
CA LYS A 651 5.40 -57.98 16.61
C LYS A 651 4.14 -57.41 17.22
N HIS A 652 3.10 -57.46 16.45
CA HIS A 652 1.66 -57.67 16.73
C HIS A 652 0.84 -56.43 17.10
N GLY A 653 -0.32 -56.19 16.55
CA GLY A 653 -1.22 -57.03 15.77
C GLY A 653 -2.39 -56.15 15.28
N ARG A 654 -2.77 -56.38 14.07
CA ARG A 654 -4.15 -56.19 13.58
C ARG A 654 -4.97 -57.39 14.06
N PRO A 655 -6.31 -57.37 14.12
CA PRO A 655 -7.10 -57.39 12.91
C PRO A 655 -8.52 -56.79 12.96
N ASN A 656 -8.98 -56.51 11.75
CA ASN A 656 -10.24 -56.94 11.08
C ASN A 656 -11.59 -56.30 11.50
N VAL A 657 -12.15 -55.58 10.51
CA VAL A 657 -13.15 -56.03 9.52
C VAL A 657 -14.50 -56.41 10.11
N HIS A 658 -15.53 -55.59 9.77
CA HIS A 658 -16.81 -56.11 9.28
C HIS A 658 -17.69 -54.95 8.73
N THR A 659 -17.89 -54.93 7.47
CA THR A 659 -19.15 -54.65 6.76
C THR A 659 -19.84 -56.03 6.56
N PRO A 660 -21.09 -56.14 6.15
CA PRO A 660 -22.13 -55.26 5.72
C PRO A 660 -23.51 -55.61 6.33
N THR A 661 -24.58 -54.91 5.99
CA THR A 661 -25.83 -55.40 5.36
C THR A 661 -26.99 -54.41 5.52
N GLU A 662 -27.58 -54.18 4.38
CA GLU A 662 -28.94 -53.81 4.03
C GLU A 662 -30.05 -54.14 5.08
N ARG A 663 -31.02 -53.23 5.17
CA ARG A 663 -32.48 -53.48 4.97
C ARG A 663 -33.35 -52.24 5.12
N THR A 664 -33.96 -51.88 4.03
CA THR A 664 -35.26 -51.20 3.96
C THR A 664 -36.38 -52.22 4.35
N PRO A 665 -37.68 -51.88 4.38
CA PRO A 665 -38.45 -50.63 4.38
C PRO A 665 -39.65 -50.67 5.35
N ARG A 666 -40.44 -49.58 5.42
CA ARG A 666 -41.95 -49.54 5.46
C ARG A 666 -42.46 -48.22 5.99
N THR A 667 -43.15 -47.48 5.12
CA THR A 667 -44.58 -47.22 5.03
C THR A 667 -45.12 -46.30 6.10
N GLY A 668 -45.74 -45.24 5.77
CA GLY A 668 -46.94 -44.87 5.10
C GLY A 668 -47.28 -43.45 5.59
N SER A 669 -47.89 -42.61 4.98
CA SER A 669 -49.12 -42.37 4.27
C SER A 669 -49.31 -40.85 4.30
N ALA A 670 -49.47 -40.23 3.17
CA ALA A 670 -50.69 -39.80 2.51
C ALA A 670 -51.26 -38.45 2.95
N GLY A 671 -51.47 -37.59 1.98
CA GLY A 671 -52.30 -36.38 2.02
C GLY A 671 -51.75 -35.29 1.13
N LEU A 672 -51.80 -35.35 -0.16
CA LEU A 672 -52.81 -34.82 -1.09
C LEU A 672 -53.44 -33.49 -0.62
N TYR A 673 -53.09 -32.40 -1.30
CA TYR A 673 -54.08 -31.60 -2.00
C TYR A 673 -53.48 -30.77 -3.14
N LYS A 674 -54.16 -30.88 -4.24
CA LYS A 674 -53.95 -30.34 -5.57
C LYS A 674 -54.48 -28.90 -5.71
N GLN A 675 -53.92 -28.22 -6.71
CA GLN A 675 -54.62 -27.31 -7.68
C GLN A 675 -54.88 -25.88 -7.18
N LYS A 676 -54.82 -24.84 -7.97
CA LYS A 676 -54.91 -24.54 -9.41
C LYS A 676 -54.52 -23.07 -9.63
N LYS A 677 -53.80 -22.79 -10.71
CA LYS A 677 -54.04 -21.88 -11.83
C LYS A 677 -54.64 -20.49 -11.63
N SER A 678 -53.98 -19.59 -12.35
CA SER A 678 -54.50 -18.43 -13.15
C SER A 678 -54.67 -17.13 -12.33
N GLY A 679 -54.24 -16.03 -12.80
CA GLY A 679 -54.28 -15.33 -14.00
C GLY A 679 -53.75 -13.91 -13.87
N LYS A 680 -53.16 -13.48 -14.93
CA LYS A 680 -53.25 -12.21 -15.65
C LYS A 680 -53.45 -10.87 -14.92
N ALA A 681 -52.49 -10.00 -15.24
CA ALA A 681 -52.70 -8.65 -15.84
C ALA A 681 -53.19 -7.55 -14.89
N GLU A 682 -52.60 -6.47 -14.84
CA GLU A 682 -52.42 -5.23 -15.56
C GLU A 682 -52.08 -4.07 -14.61
N ARG A 683 -51.13 -3.29 -15.03
CA ARG A 683 -51.02 -1.83 -14.99
C ARG A 683 -51.59 -1.07 -13.78
N PHE A 684 -50.70 -0.44 -13.06
CA PHE A 684 -50.55 1.02 -13.11
C PHE A 684 -49.10 1.37 -12.81
#